data_aa85e02b77ff314425bfea06a2d00448
#
_entry.id   aa85e02b77ff314425bfea06a2d00448
#
_cell.length_a   1.000
_cell.length_b   1.000
_cell.length_c   1.000
_cell.angle_alpha   90.00
_cell.angle_beta   90.00
_cell.angle_gamma   90.00
#
_symmetry.space_group_name_H-M   'P 1'
#
loop_
_entity.id
_entity.type
_entity.pdbx_description
1 polymer ?
#
loop_
_entity_poly.entity_id
_entity_poly.type
_entity_poly.pdbx_seq_one_letter_code
_entity_poly.pdbx_strand_id
1 'polypeptide(L)'
;MENWWQKPITALKGIGSKRAEAFARLDIATIGDLLNFYPRLDSYIDYSHLATIRELKTDGSRQIFEAEALRAVERMSGGGRRYAVITVKDETGYAELFLFGAQRFQARRFKPGSRILVTGRVKPGRTAKAVSEVLLQPCDEDNLDKSVGILPVYNLTESLTQQNLRAAVRQALQMAKEYGLPETIPESICRQYGFLSRIEAVSNIHFPESMEKFRTAKKRLVFEELFLLQCGLMLNREHNHDGRPGIKLARDGKIVTQVLQNLPFALTEAQQKAWADISGDMEDVKPMHRLLQGDVGSGKTVIAALALAKVAENGFQGCIMAPTGILAQQHLETLTDFYKGTGITIKILTSNTKAAERREILQELADGTLHVLVGTHALLQEDVVFAHLALVVTDEQHRFGVNQRAALVNKSDYAPDVLIMTATPIPRTLALTVYGDVETSVMRGMPPGRKAVETLCYTGDMRQKVYAGMVRQIEAGRQVYVVCASIEESEAMEGIRSVNDVYAELKKTWLKSIPCGLLHGKLKPAEKDEIMEAFAAGKLKCLVTTTVIEVGVNVPNATLMIVENADRFGLAQLHQLRGRVGRGDKQSYCVLLTDNQEQDNLARLTVLHNSNDGFELAQRDLELRGAGQLFGLRQHGLPDLRLADILRDTDVLLAARKDAIRILAQTELRQEMLKGAANLFDSRFAGIFNS
;
A
#
# COMPACT_ATOMS: atom_id res chain seq x y z
N MET A 1 -15.17 -32.75 -17.14
CA MET A 1 -15.05 -32.97 -15.68
C MET A 1 -15.82 -31.87 -15.00
N GLU A 2 -16.81 -32.21 -14.16
CA GLU A 2 -17.55 -31.18 -13.42
C GLU A 2 -16.57 -30.35 -12.56
N ASN A 3 -16.76 -29.03 -12.54
CA ASN A 3 -15.97 -28.11 -11.73
C ASN A 3 -16.33 -28.29 -10.24
N TRP A 4 -15.94 -29.43 -9.65
CA TRP A 4 -16.28 -29.82 -8.29
C TRP A 4 -15.88 -28.78 -7.24
N TRP A 5 -14.81 -28.01 -7.47
CA TRP A 5 -14.34 -26.92 -6.58
C TRP A 5 -15.25 -25.68 -6.59
N GLN A 6 -16.11 -25.54 -7.62
CA GLN A 6 -17.15 -24.50 -7.68
C GLN A 6 -18.44 -24.90 -6.96
N LYS A 7 -18.54 -26.17 -6.50
CA LYS A 7 -19.69 -26.58 -5.70
C LYS A 7 -19.78 -25.76 -4.41
N PRO A 8 -21.01 -25.42 -3.95
CA PRO A 8 -21.19 -24.66 -2.74
C PRO A 8 -20.63 -25.42 -1.52
N ILE A 9 -20.17 -24.67 -0.51
CA ILE A 9 -19.57 -25.21 0.73
C ILE A 9 -20.49 -26.19 1.44
N THR A 10 -21.83 -26.11 1.26
CA THR A 10 -22.84 -27.01 1.80
C THR A 10 -22.75 -28.44 1.26
N ALA A 11 -21.99 -28.67 0.19
CA ALA A 11 -21.72 -30.02 -0.32
C ALA A 11 -20.82 -30.85 0.62
N LEU A 12 -20.09 -30.18 1.54
CA LEU A 12 -19.27 -30.84 2.55
C LEU A 12 -20.14 -31.37 3.71
N LYS A 13 -19.81 -32.56 4.18
CA LYS A 13 -20.54 -33.19 5.30
C LYS A 13 -20.48 -32.33 6.57
N GLY A 14 -21.63 -32.11 7.19
CA GLY A 14 -21.74 -31.36 8.45
C GLY A 14 -21.82 -29.83 8.30
N ILE A 15 -21.91 -29.31 7.08
CA ILE A 15 -22.11 -27.87 6.81
C ILE A 15 -23.57 -27.67 6.34
N GLY A 16 -24.45 -27.33 7.28
CA GLY A 16 -25.82 -26.87 6.99
C GLY A 16 -25.88 -25.36 6.80
N SER A 17 -27.08 -24.82 6.50
CA SER A 17 -27.33 -23.40 6.19
C SER A 17 -26.70 -22.42 7.20
N LYS A 18 -26.89 -22.65 8.51
CA LYS A 18 -26.34 -21.79 9.57
C LYS A 18 -24.79 -21.72 9.57
N ARG A 19 -24.12 -22.85 9.26
CA ARG A 19 -22.66 -22.84 9.16
C ARG A 19 -22.21 -22.23 7.85
N ALA A 20 -22.94 -22.45 6.76
CA ALA A 20 -22.64 -21.82 5.47
C ALA A 20 -22.69 -20.29 5.57
N GLU A 21 -23.65 -19.70 6.31
CA GLU A 21 -23.69 -18.26 6.60
C GLU A 21 -22.45 -17.78 7.37
N ALA A 22 -21.93 -18.60 8.29
CA ALA A 22 -20.71 -18.27 9.02
C ALA A 22 -19.45 -18.34 8.13
N PHE A 23 -19.39 -19.28 7.18
CA PHE A 23 -18.36 -19.33 6.16
C PHE A 23 -18.47 -18.14 5.17
N ALA A 24 -19.69 -17.76 4.78
CA ALA A 24 -19.91 -16.60 3.91
C ALA A 24 -19.39 -15.27 4.50
N ARG A 25 -19.41 -15.13 5.85
CA ARG A 25 -18.77 -13.98 6.52
C ARG A 25 -17.24 -13.96 6.42
N LEU A 26 -16.63 -15.07 6.01
CA LEU A 26 -15.20 -15.20 5.70
C LEU A 26 -14.96 -15.18 4.17
N ASP A 27 -15.94 -14.77 3.39
CA ASP A 27 -15.92 -14.81 1.92
C ASP A 27 -15.72 -16.23 1.35
N ILE A 28 -16.19 -17.26 2.06
CA ILE A 28 -16.10 -18.67 1.64
C ILE A 28 -17.50 -19.14 1.22
N ALA A 29 -17.77 -19.20 -0.08
CA ALA A 29 -19.02 -19.68 -0.65
C ALA A 29 -18.89 -21.07 -1.26
N THR A 30 -17.73 -21.37 -1.85
CA THR A 30 -17.45 -22.61 -2.57
C THR A 30 -16.37 -23.46 -1.89
N ILE A 31 -16.21 -24.70 -2.33
CA ILE A 31 -15.11 -25.57 -1.89
C ILE A 31 -13.75 -24.99 -2.35
N GLY A 32 -13.69 -24.36 -3.52
CA GLY A 32 -12.50 -23.68 -4.01
C GLY A 32 -12.08 -22.51 -3.15
N ASP A 33 -13.06 -21.71 -2.67
CA ASP A 33 -12.76 -20.59 -1.74
C ASP A 33 -12.17 -21.14 -0.44
N LEU A 34 -12.70 -22.25 0.07
CA LEU A 34 -12.18 -22.88 1.27
C LEU A 34 -10.74 -23.37 1.11
N LEU A 35 -10.38 -23.97 -0.04
CA LEU A 35 -9.02 -24.41 -0.34
C LEU A 35 -8.05 -23.23 -0.52
N ASN A 36 -8.56 -22.06 -0.90
CA ASN A 36 -7.79 -20.83 -1.03
C ASN A 36 -7.88 -19.93 0.21
N PHE A 37 -8.58 -20.36 1.27
CA PHE A 37 -8.62 -19.67 2.56
C PHE A 37 -7.47 -20.15 3.43
N TYR A 38 -6.30 -19.53 3.26
CA TYR A 38 -5.08 -19.96 3.92
C TYR A 38 -5.06 -19.65 5.41
N PRO A 39 -4.38 -20.47 6.24
CA PRO A 39 -4.19 -20.20 7.66
C PRO A 39 -3.21 -19.03 7.88
N ARG A 40 -3.16 -18.55 9.11
CA ARG A 40 -2.14 -17.57 9.52
C ARG A 40 -0.76 -18.20 9.40
N LEU A 41 0.09 -17.64 8.55
CA LEU A 41 1.39 -18.22 8.20
C LEU A 41 2.41 -18.27 9.36
N ASP A 42 2.20 -17.46 10.38
CA ASP A 42 3.03 -17.33 11.58
C ASP A 42 2.51 -18.10 12.80
N SER A 43 1.36 -18.75 12.65
CA SER A 43 0.59 -19.28 13.79
C SER A 43 0.29 -20.78 13.68
N TYR A 44 1.20 -21.57 13.10
CA TYR A 44 1.06 -23.02 13.12
C TYR A 44 1.44 -23.56 14.49
N ILE A 45 0.69 -24.57 14.93
CA ILE A 45 0.94 -25.26 16.19
C ILE A 45 1.54 -26.61 15.86
N ASP A 46 2.79 -26.83 16.23
CA ASP A 46 3.46 -28.11 16.02
C ASP A 46 3.17 -29.06 17.17
N TYR A 47 2.36 -30.06 16.88
CA TYR A 47 2.04 -31.19 17.75
C TYR A 47 2.54 -32.53 17.15
N SER A 48 3.56 -32.48 16.30
CA SER A 48 4.13 -33.67 15.68
C SER A 48 4.81 -34.61 16.70
N HIS A 49 5.15 -34.07 17.89
CA HIS A 49 5.68 -34.83 19.00
C HIS A 49 4.74 -34.81 20.20
N LEU A 50 4.24 -36.00 20.58
CA LEU A 50 3.53 -36.21 21.85
C LEU A 50 4.56 -36.22 22.97
N ALA A 51 4.59 -35.16 23.78
CA ALA A 51 5.52 -35.07 24.90
C ALA A 51 5.08 -36.04 26.02
N THR A 52 6.02 -36.62 26.71
CA THR A 52 5.75 -37.26 28.01
C THR A 52 5.60 -36.20 29.10
N ILE A 53 4.94 -36.53 30.22
CA ILE A 53 4.73 -35.58 31.32
C ILE A 53 6.09 -35.05 31.85
N ARG A 54 7.11 -35.88 31.82
CA ARG A 54 8.48 -35.47 32.23
C ARG A 54 9.08 -34.39 31.28
N GLU A 55 8.85 -34.52 29.97
CA GLU A 55 9.40 -33.63 28.95
C GLU A 55 8.64 -32.30 28.86
N LEU A 56 7.42 -32.19 29.39
CA LEU A 56 6.63 -30.97 29.33
C LEU A 56 7.43 -29.77 29.87
N LYS A 57 7.59 -28.76 29.04
CA LYS A 57 8.26 -27.49 29.39
C LYS A 57 7.30 -26.64 30.21
N THR A 58 7.79 -26.06 31.29
CA THR A 58 7.00 -25.23 32.21
C THR A 58 7.11 -23.70 31.88
N ASP A 59 7.38 -23.37 30.63
CA ASP A 59 7.57 -22.01 30.12
C ASP A 59 6.26 -21.30 29.72
N GLY A 60 5.11 -21.94 29.96
CA GLY A 60 3.80 -21.43 29.54
C GLY A 60 3.45 -21.70 28.08
N SER A 61 4.30 -22.42 27.35
CA SER A 61 3.99 -22.86 25.99
C SER A 61 2.84 -23.88 26.00
N ARG A 62 2.12 -23.93 24.88
CA ARG A 62 1.03 -24.89 24.69
C ARG A 62 1.61 -26.18 24.15
N GLN A 63 1.35 -27.29 24.82
CA GLN A 63 1.92 -28.60 24.51
C GLN A 63 0.81 -29.66 24.46
N ILE A 64 1.09 -30.76 23.76
CA ILE A 64 0.19 -31.91 23.62
C ILE A 64 0.87 -33.14 24.20
N PHE A 65 0.12 -33.93 24.97
CA PHE A 65 0.59 -35.17 25.56
C PHE A 65 -0.57 -36.15 25.79
N GLU A 66 -0.25 -37.42 25.84
CA GLU A 66 -1.17 -38.47 26.24
C GLU A 66 -1.00 -38.77 27.72
N ALA A 67 -2.13 -39.00 28.40
CA ALA A 67 -2.11 -39.42 29.82
C ALA A 67 -3.35 -40.22 30.20
N GLU A 68 -3.23 -40.99 31.29
CA GLU A 68 -4.32 -41.68 31.92
C GLU A 68 -4.96 -40.80 33.00
N ALA A 69 -6.29 -40.64 32.98
CA ALA A 69 -7.02 -39.92 34.01
C ALA A 69 -7.11 -40.76 35.28
N LEU A 70 -6.64 -40.21 36.41
CA LEU A 70 -6.70 -40.92 37.70
C LEU A 70 -7.92 -40.55 38.52
N ARG A 71 -8.14 -39.24 38.68
CA ARG A 71 -9.29 -38.71 39.43
C ARG A 71 -9.61 -37.29 38.97
N ALA A 72 -10.91 -36.95 39.12
CA ALA A 72 -11.38 -35.58 38.93
C ALA A 72 -12.02 -35.07 40.22
N VAL A 73 -11.65 -33.85 40.66
CA VAL A 73 -12.15 -33.25 41.89
C VAL A 73 -12.60 -31.82 41.58
N GLU A 74 -13.83 -31.49 41.98
CA GLU A 74 -14.28 -30.09 41.95
C GLU A 74 -13.75 -29.36 43.20
N ARG A 75 -13.20 -28.16 43.00
CA ARG A 75 -12.68 -27.29 44.06
C ARG A 75 -13.26 -25.87 43.94
N MET A 76 -13.14 -25.11 45.02
CA MET A 76 -13.54 -23.72 45.07
C MET A 76 -12.31 -22.85 45.31
N SER A 77 -12.16 -21.79 44.51
CA SER A 77 -11.09 -20.82 44.72
C SER A 77 -11.40 -19.90 45.93
N GLY A 78 -10.40 -19.25 46.50
CA GLY A 78 -10.60 -18.27 47.56
C GLY A 78 -11.58 -17.11 47.24
N GLY A 79 -11.85 -16.88 45.96
CA GLY A 79 -12.86 -15.93 45.45
C GLY A 79 -14.22 -16.54 45.10
N GLY A 80 -14.55 -17.76 45.58
CA GLY A 80 -15.87 -18.41 45.41
C GLY A 80 -16.12 -19.02 44.03
N ARG A 81 -15.16 -19.01 43.11
CA ARG A 81 -15.29 -19.58 41.76
C ARG A 81 -15.00 -21.10 41.78
N ARG A 82 -15.93 -21.88 41.23
CA ARG A 82 -15.78 -23.35 41.11
C ARG A 82 -14.91 -23.68 39.90
N TYR A 83 -13.97 -24.63 40.07
CA TYR A 83 -13.15 -25.22 39.02
C TYR A 83 -12.97 -26.72 39.27
N ALA A 84 -12.62 -27.47 38.23
CA ALA A 84 -12.29 -28.88 38.36
C ALA A 84 -10.78 -29.10 38.16
N VAL A 85 -10.23 -30.06 38.89
CA VAL A 85 -8.86 -30.54 38.71
C VAL A 85 -8.92 -31.98 38.36
N ILE A 86 -8.32 -32.35 37.21
CA ILE A 86 -8.11 -33.74 36.84
C ILE A 86 -6.65 -34.08 37.08
N THR A 87 -6.37 -35.06 37.92
CA THR A 87 -5.01 -35.59 38.07
C THR A 87 -4.84 -36.66 36.99
N VAL A 88 -3.78 -36.53 36.22
CA VAL A 88 -3.40 -37.46 35.15
C VAL A 88 -1.99 -37.97 35.35
N LYS A 89 -1.70 -39.16 34.82
CA LYS A 89 -0.35 -39.76 34.82
C LYS A 89 -0.01 -40.33 33.44
N ASP A 90 1.28 -40.43 33.20
CA ASP A 90 1.88 -41.33 32.22
C ASP A 90 2.95 -42.21 32.92
N GLU A 91 3.78 -42.92 32.15
CA GLU A 91 4.90 -43.73 32.68
C GLU A 91 6.00 -42.85 33.30
N THR A 92 6.01 -41.55 33.06
CA THR A 92 7.11 -40.63 33.43
C THR A 92 6.78 -39.67 34.57
N GLY A 93 5.47 -39.53 34.92
CA GLY A 93 5.08 -38.63 36.00
C GLY A 93 3.60 -38.32 36.12
N TYR A 94 3.32 -37.24 36.88
CA TYR A 94 1.97 -36.75 37.12
C TYR A 94 1.80 -35.32 36.70
N ALA A 95 0.58 -34.95 36.23
CA ALA A 95 0.17 -33.59 35.95
C ALA A 95 -1.23 -33.29 36.49
N GLU A 96 -1.51 -32.02 36.80
CA GLU A 96 -2.80 -31.52 37.22
C GLU A 96 -3.42 -30.63 36.15
N LEU A 97 -4.58 -30.97 35.65
CA LEU A 97 -5.31 -30.24 34.62
C LEU A 97 -6.36 -29.34 35.29
N PHE A 98 -6.27 -28.04 35.08
CA PHE A 98 -7.16 -27.06 35.70
C PHE A 98 -8.23 -26.61 34.67
N LEU A 99 -9.50 -26.89 34.95
CA LEU A 99 -10.64 -26.59 34.12
C LEU A 99 -11.53 -25.55 34.81
N PHE A 100 -11.64 -24.38 34.20
CA PHE A 100 -12.40 -23.24 34.71
C PHE A 100 -13.73 -23.06 33.96
N GLY A 101 -14.68 -22.37 34.60
CA GLY A 101 -15.97 -22.02 33.99
C GLY A 101 -16.76 -23.22 33.47
N ALA A 102 -17.23 -23.12 32.23
CA ALA A 102 -17.99 -24.21 31.59
C ALA A 102 -17.13 -25.46 31.30
N GLN A 103 -15.81 -25.32 31.18
CA GLN A 103 -14.92 -26.47 30.92
C GLN A 103 -14.90 -27.46 32.08
N ARG A 104 -15.21 -27.07 33.33
CA ARG A 104 -15.26 -27.97 34.49
C ARG A 104 -16.18 -29.18 34.28
N PHE A 105 -17.24 -29.03 33.48
CA PHE A 105 -18.17 -30.13 33.19
C PHE A 105 -17.54 -31.23 32.32
N GLN A 106 -16.46 -30.94 31.61
CA GLN A 106 -15.72 -31.94 30.84
C GLN A 106 -15.05 -32.97 31.75
N ALA A 107 -14.69 -32.59 32.97
CA ALA A 107 -14.09 -33.51 33.95
C ALA A 107 -14.96 -34.70 34.25
N ARG A 108 -16.30 -34.60 34.10
CA ARG A 108 -17.26 -35.71 34.34
C ARG A 108 -17.30 -36.73 33.19
N ARG A 109 -16.71 -36.37 32.02
CA ARG A 109 -16.74 -37.26 30.84
C ARG A 109 -15.66 -38.36 30.90
N PHE A 110 -14.60 -38.11 31.66
CA PHE A 110 -13.48 -39.05 31.73
C PHE A 110 -13.46 -39.80 33.05
N LYS A 111 -13.66 -41.11 32.96
CA LYS A 111 -13.59 -42.02 34.11
C LYS A 111 -12.14 -42.32 34.48
N PRO A 112 -11.84 -42.65 35.76
CA PRO A 112 -10.51 -43.17 36.13
C PRO A 112 -10.09 -44.32 35.21
N GLY A 113 -8.85 -44.33 34.76
CA GLY A 113 -8.33 -45.29 33.79
C GLY A 113 -8.54 -44.92 32.32
N SER A 114 -9.28 -43.83 32.00
CA SER A 114 -9.43 -43.40 30.62
C SER A 114 -8.12 -42.79 30.08
N ARG A 115 -7.70 -43.25 28.89
CA ARG A 115 -6.62 -42.59 28.13
C ARG A 115 -7.17 -41.36 27.45
N ILE A 116 -6.50 -40.23 27.69
CA ILE A 116 -6.91 -38.93 27.18
C ILE A 116 -5.76 -38.22 26.49
N LEU A 117 -6.06 -37.56 25.41
CA LEU A 117 -5.16 -36.61 24.75
C LEU A 117 -5.41 -35.22 25.32
N VAL A 118 -4.37 -34.65 25.89
CA VAL A 118 -4.40 -33.37 26.59
C VAL A 118 -3.61 -32.34 25.80
N THR A 119 -4.27 -31.25 25.46
CA THR A 119 -3.58 -30.05 24.92
C THR A 119 -3.78 -28.89 25.89
N GLY A 120 -2.70 -28.21 26.33
CA GLY A 120 -2.82 -27.10 27.27
C GLY A 120 -1.52 -26.34 27.48
N ARG A 121 -1.60 -25.25 28.25
CA ARG A 121 -0.44 -24.45 28.69
C ARG A 121 0.12 -25.00 29.99
N VAL A 122 1.39 -25.35 29.96
CA VAL A 122 2.07 -25.98 31.09
C VAL A 122 2.82 -24.94 31.92
N LYS A 123 2.61 -24.96 33.24
CA LYS A 123 3.26 -24.10 34.23
C LYS A 123 3.82 -24.93 35.38
N PRO A 124 4.80 -24.40 36.13
CA PRO A 124 5.19 -25.05 37.37
C PRO A 124 4.01 -25.16 38.35
N GLY A 125 3.78 -26.35 38.91
CA GLY A 125 2.82 -26.56 39.97
C GLY A 125 3.54 -26.84 41.32
N ARG A 126 2.78 -26.96 42.41
CA ARG A 126 3.35 -27.20 43.75
C ARG A 126 3.86 -28.64 43.93
N THR A 127 3.15 -29.61 43.44
CA THR A 127 3.46 -31.05 43.54
C THR A 127 3.62 -31.75 42.21
N ALA A 128 3.00 -31.23 41.17
CA ALA A 128 3.02 -31.74 39.80
C ALA A 128 2.95 -30.60 38.82
N LYS A 129 3.22 -30.83 37.52
CA LYS A 129 3.08 -29.81 36.47
C LYS A 129 1.61 -29.41 36.36
N ALA A 130 1.34 -28.10 36.36
CA ALA A 130 0.00 -27.54 36.25
C ALA A 130 -0.30 -27.22 34.78
N VAL A 131 -1.42 -27.70 34.26
CA VAL A 131 -1.85 -27.45 32.88
C VAL A 131 -3.16 -26.68 32.90
N SER A 132 -3.16 -25.51 32.24
CA SER A 132 -4.31 -24.60 32.10
C SER A 132 -4.72 -24.47 30.64
N GLU A 133 -5.86 -23.85 30.37
CA GLU A 133 -6.45 -23.73 29.02
C GLU A 133 -6.56 -25.08 28.29
N VAL A 134 -7.07 -26.06 29.01
CA VAL A 134 -7.02 -27.46 28.63
C VAL A 134 -8.09 -27.79 27.58
N LEU A 135 -7.68 -28.50 26.52
CA LEU A 135 -8.56 -29.22 25.61
C LEU A 135 -8.37 -30.73 25.86
N LEU A 136 -9.47 -31.42 26.16
CA LEU A 136 -9.46 -32.84 26.45
C LEU A 136 -10.22 -33.62 25.35
N GLN A 137 -9.59 -34.67 24.85
CA GLN A 137 -10.18 -35.59 23.86
C GLN A 137 -9.89 -37.03 24.28
N PRO A 138 -10.79 -38.00 23.96
CA PRO A 138 -10.45 -39.42 24.06
C PRO A 138 -9.20 -39.70 23.22
N CYS A 139 -8.29 -40.53 23.72
CA CYS A 139 -7.13 -40.96 22.97
C CYS A 139 -7.49 -42.19 22.13
N ASP A 140 -8.08 -41.95 20.97
CA ASP A 140 -8.38 -42.91 19.92
C ASP A 140 -7.66 -42.52 18.63
N GLU A 141 -7.54 -43.45 17.66
CA GLU A 141 -6.83 -43.20 16.38
C GLU A 141 -7.40 -42.01 15.66
N ASP A 142 -8.74 -41.87 15.64
CA ASP A 142 -9.46 -40.79 14.97
C ASP A 142 -9.12 -39.38 15.54
N ASN A 143 -8.93 -39.26 16.86
CA ASN A 143 -8.57 -38.01 17.51
C ASN A 143 -7.04 -37.74 17.45
N LEU A 144 -6.21 -38.78 17.46
CA LEU A 144 -4.78 -38.66 17.23
C LEU A 144 -4.53 -38.11 15.84
N ASP A 145 -5.09 -38.70 14.78
CA ASP A 145 -4.95 -38.23 13.39
C ASP A 145 -5.42 -36.79 13.18
N LYS A 146 -6.42 -36.34 13.96
CA LYS A 146 -6.97 -34.98 13.87
C LYS A 146 -6.20 -33.95 14.69
N SER A 147 -5.44 -34.34 15.70
CA SER A 147 -4.87 -33.47 16.71
C SER A 147 -3.34 -33.49 16.77
N VAL A 148 -2.72 -34.56 16.20
CA VAL A 148 -1.26 -34.69 16.10
C VAL A 148 -0.77 -34.16 14.75
N GLY A 149 0.45 -33.61 14.75
CA GLY A 149 1.07 -33.01 13.55
C GLY A 149 1.10 -31.47 13.60
N ILE A 150 1.48 -30.88 12.51
CA ILE A 150 1.54 -29.40 12.37
C ILE A 150 0.14 -28.91 11.98
N LEU A 151 -0.53 -28.26 12.95
CA LEU A 151 -1.92 -27.84 12.81
C LEU A 151 -2.01 -26.35 12.45
N PRO A 152 -2.81 -26.01 11.41
CA PRO A 152 -3.03 -24.62 11.01
C PRO A 152 -3.92 -23.87 12.00
N VAL A 153 -3.70 -22.55 12.12
CA VAL A 153 -4.59 -21.64 12.84
C VAL A 153 -5.22 -20.67 11.85
N TYR A 154 -6.54 -20.67 11.77
CA TYR A 154 -7.30 -19.83 10.85
C TYR A 154 -7.89 -18.61 11.54
N ASN A 155 -8.18 -17.56 10.77
CA ASN A 155 -9.06 -16.50 11.22
C ASN A 155 -10.48 -17.05 11.36
N LEU A 156 -11.17 -16.66 12.43
CA LEU A 156 -12.49 -17.16 12.76
C LEU A 156 -13.52 -16.04 12.86
N THR A 157 -14.79 -16.40 12.65
CA THR A 157 -15.96 -15.60 13.05
C THR A 157 -16.61 -16.21 14.30
N GLU A 158 -17.53 -15.47 14.93
CA GLU A 158 -18.14 -15.83 16.24
C GLU A 158 -18.77 -17.23 16.30
N SER A 159 -19.22 -17.79 15.17
CA SER A 159 -19.94 -19.07 15.11
C SER A 159 -19.11 -20.24 14.55
N LEU A 160 -17.83 -20.03 14.20
CA LEU A 160 -16.91 -21.08 13.73
C LEU A 160 -15.84 -21.39 14.75
N THR A 161 -15.45 -22.67 14.83
CA THR A 161 -14.31 -23.12 15.63
C THR A 161 -13.16 -23.59 14.72
N GLN A 162 -11.92 -23.56 15.23
CA GLN A 162 -10.76 -24.13 14.52
C GLN A 162 -11.01 -25.56 14.07
N GLN A 163 -11.65 -26.37 14.93
CA GLN A 163 -11.93 -27.76 14.64
C GLN A 163 -12.92 -27.91 13.45
N ASN A 164 -13.98 -27.09 13.41
CA ASN A 164 -14.96 -27.14 12.31
C ASN A 164 -14.29 -26.76 10.97
N LEU A 165 -13.44 -25.74 10.98
CA LEU A 165 -12.78 -25.25 9.77
C LEU A 165 -11.72 -26.26 9.29
N ARG A 166 -10.90 -26.80 10.19
CA ARG A 166 -9.95 -27.88 9.88
C ARG A 166 -10.64 -29.12 9.31
N ALA A 167 -11.78 -29.54 9.88
CA ALA A 167 -12.55 -30.68 9.37
C ALA A 167 -13.09 -30.43 7.95
N ALA A 168 -13.59 -29.22 7.68
CA ALA A 168 -14.05 -28.83 6.35
C ALA A 168 -12.91 -28.83 5.33
N VAL A 169 -11.76 -28.25 5.68
CA VAL A 169 -10.56 -28.23 4.80
C VAL A 169 -10.05 -29.64 4.51
N ARG A 170 -10.01 -30.53 5.51
CA ARG A 170 -9.64 -31.96 5.28
C ARG A 170 -10.55 -32.64 4.29
N GLN A 171 -11.86 -32.45 4.39
CA GLN A 171 -12.82 -32.98 3.41
C GLN A 171 -12.59 -32.43 2.01
N ALA A 172 -12.35 -31.12 1.89
CA ALA A 172 -12.06 -30.47 0.62
C ALA A 172 -10.74 -30.99 0.00
N LEU A 173 -9.69 -31.19 0.81
CA LEU A 173 -8.43 -31.78 0.37
C LEU A 173 -8.58 -33.24 -0.06
N GLN A 174 -9.44 -34.01 0.62
CA GLN A 174 -9.77 -35.40 0.23
C GLN A 174 -10.43 -35.40 -1.17
N MET A 175 -11.41 -34.53 -1.40
CA MET A 175 -12.02 -34.35 -2.72
C MET A 175 -11.00 -33.93 -3.77
N ALA A 176 -10.07 -33.01 -3.42
CA ALA A 176 -9.02 -32.58 -4.32
C ALA A 176 -8.07 -33.71 -4.71
N LYS A 177 -7.77 -34.64 -3.80
CA LYS A 177 -6.99 -35.85 -4.09
C LYS A 177 -7.73 -36.82 -5.00
N GLU A 178 -9.05 -36.95 -4.83
CA GLU A 178 -9.90 -37.88 -5.60
C GLU A 178 -10.18 -37.37 -7.03
N TYR A 179 -10.56 -36.09 -7.16
CA TYR A 179 -11.03 -35.53 -8.42
C TYR A 179 -9.95 -34.70 -9.15
N GLY A 180 -8.77 -34.48 -8.55
CA GLY A 180 -7.70 -33.64 -9.05
C GLY A 180 -7.96 -32.14 -8.77
N LEU A 181 -6.91 -31.37 -8.65
CA LEU A 181 -6.95 -29.91 -8.55
C LEU A 181 -6.24 -29.33 -9.78
N PRO A 182 -6.91 -28.51 -10.64
CA PRO A 182 -6.31 -27.98 -11.84
C PRO A 182 -5.03 -27.19 -11.53
N GLU A 183 -4.00 -27.36 -12.37
CA GLU A 183 -2.80 -26.56 -12.31
C GLU A 183 -3.09 -25.15 -12.85
N THR A 184 -2.49 -24.15 -12.23
CA THR A 184 -2.69 -22.72 -12.56
C THR A 184 -1.42 -22.08 -13.12
N ILE A 185 -0.28 -22.75 -12.97
CA ILE A 185 1.02 -22.32 -13.50
C ILE A 185 1.40 -23.27 -14.65
N PRO A 186 1.87 -22.74 -15.78
CA PRO A 186 2.36 -23.58 -16.88
C PRO A 186 3.43 -24.57 -16.43
N GLU A 187 3.37 -25.79 -16.95
CA GLU A 187 4.29 -26.87 -16.58
C GLU A 187 5.75 -26.50 -16.80
N SER A 188 6.05 -25.69 -17.83
CA SER A 188 7.40 -25.19 -18.10
C SER A 188 7.96 -24.37 -16.94
N ILE A 189 7.12 -23.58 -16.26
CA ILE A 189 7.51 -22.80 -15.06
C ILE A 189 7.67 -23.73 -13.87
N CYS A 190 6.73 -24.66 -13.67
CA CYS A 190 6.82 -25.64 -12.58
C CYS A 190 8.14 -26.43 -12.63
N ARG A 191 8.55 -26.88 -13.81
CA ARG A 191 9.83 -27.57 -14.01
C ARG A 191 11.04 -26.65 -13.79
N GLN A 192 10.98 -25.41 -14.28
CA GLN A 192 12.07 -24.43 -14.14
C GLN A 192 12.42 -24.14 -12.68
N TYR A 193 11.43 -24.03 -11.81
CA TYR A 193 11.62 -23.70 -10.39
C TYR A 193 11.59 -24.92 -9.46
N GLY A 194 11.33 -26.11 -9.99
CA GLY A 194 11.16 -27.32 -9.18
C GLY A 194 9.97 -27.23 -8.21
N PHE A 195 8.88 -26.63 -8.64
CA PHE A 195 7.69 -26.46 -7.80
C PHE A 195 6.95 -27.77 -7.59
N LEU A 196 6.36 -27.93 -6.39
CA LEU A 196 5.40 -28.97 -6.10
C LEU A 196 4.18 -28.84 -7.02
N SER A 197 3.44 -29.94 -7.23
CA SER A 197 2.12 -29.87 -7.84
C SER A 197 1.19 -28.98 -7.00
N ARG A 198 0.14 -28.44 -7.61
CA ARG A 198 -0.79 -27.56 -6.89
C ARG A 198 -1.45 -28.27 -5.72
N ILE A 199 -1.86 -29.53 -5.89
CA ILE A 199 -2.47 -30.30 -4.82
C ILE A 199 -1.52 -30.55 -3.64
N GLU A 200 -0.25 -30.84 -3.91
CA GLU A 200 0.75 -31.00 -2.85
C GLU A 200 1.02 -29.69 -2.12
N ALA A 201 1.09 -28.58 -2.85
CA ALA A 201 1.29 -27.26 -2.26
C ALA A 201 0.10 -26.83 -1.39
N VAL A 202 -1.14 -26.97 -1.88
CA VAL A 202 -2.35 -26.66 -1.12
C VAL A 202 -2.50 -27.61 0.09
N SER A 203 -2.14 -28.89 -0.04
CA SER A 203 -2.14 -29.81 1.09
C SER A 203 -1.15 -29.40 2.17
N ASN A 204 0.09 -29.05 1.78
CA ASN A 204 1.16 -28.69 2.73
C ASN A 204 1.06 -27.28 3.28
N ILE A 205 0.31 -26.35 2.66
CA ILE A 205 0.02 -25.04 3.28
C ILE A 205 -1.06 -25.19 4.36
N HIS A 206 -2.01 -26.12 4.22
CA HIS A 206 -3.03 -26.36 5.22
C HIS A 206 -2.57 -27.33 6.33
N PHE A 207 -2.01 -28.49 5.95
CA PHE A 207 -1.54 -29.51 6.87
C PHE A 207 -0.13 -29.96 6.48
N PRO A 208 0.89 -29.22 6.91
CA PRO A 208 2.27 -29.53 6.55
C PRO A 208 2.73 -30.86 7.11
N GLU A 209 3.36 -31.70 6.29
CA GLU A 209 4.05 -32.90 6.74
C GLU A 209 5.34 -32.55 7.51
N SER A 210 5.97 -31.43 7.13
CA SER A 210 7.13 -30.85 7.82
C SER A 210 7.21 -29.34 7.57
N MET A 211 7.95 -28.61 8.39
CA MET A 211 8.20 -27.17 8.17
C MET A 211 8.98 -26.89 6.89
N GLU A 212 9.75 -27.84 6.38
CA GLU A 212 10.43 -27.74 5.09
C GLU A 212 9.43 -27.80 3.94
N LYS A 213 8.53 -28.79 3.94
CA LYS A 213 7.45 -28.90 2.94
C LYS A 213 6.50 -27.70 3.00
N PHE A 214 6.23 -27.17 4.19
CA PHE A 214 5.49 -25.90 4.34
C PHE A 214 6.16 -24.75 3.60
N ARG A 215 7.49 -24.56 3.79
CA ARG A 215 8.24 -23.48 3.11
C ARG A 215 8.21 -23.64 1.59
N THR A 216 8.39 -24.86 1.10
CA THR A 216 8.35 -25.17 -0.34
C THR A 216 6.95 -24.90 -0.93
N ALA A 217 5.90 -25.35 -0.22
CA ALA A 217 4.52 -25.10 -0.59
C ALA A 217 4.20 -23.58 -0.61
N LYS A 218 4.59 -22.88 0.45
CA LYS A 218 4.43 -21.42 0.53
C LYS A 218 5.10 -20.71 -0.64
N LYS A 219 6.35 -21.05 -0.95
CA LYS A 219 7.10 -20.45 -2.07
C LYS A 219 6.37 -20.61 -3.41
N ARG A 220 5.83 -21.81 -3.67
CA ARG A 220 5.05 -22.06 -4.89
C ARG A 220 3.76 -21.24 -4.94
N LEU A 221 2.99 -21.21 -3.85
CA LEU A 221 1.71 -20.51 -3.81
C LEU A 221 1.87 -18.98 -3.84
N VAL A 222 2.92 -18.46 -3.22
CA VAL A 222 3.30 -17.04 -3.35
C VAL A 222 3.67 -16.69 -4.80
N PHE A 223 4.47 -17.55 -5.46
CA PHE A 223 4.78 -17.35 -6.87
C PHE A 223 3.52 -17.41 -7.75
N GLU A 224 2.62 -18.38 -7.50
CA GLU A 224 1.34 -18.51 -8.22
C GLU A 224 0.51 -17.22 -8.12
N GLU A 225 0.36 -16.71 -6.91
CA GLU A 225 -0.43 -15.50 -6.65
C GLU A 225 0.15 -14.29 -7.39
N LEU A 226 1.46 -14.08 -7.29
CA LEU A 226 2.15 -12.97 -7.95
C LEU A 226 2.20 -13.13 -9.48
N PHE A 227 2.40 -14.34 -9.98
CA PHE A 227 2.41 -14.63 -11.41
C PHE A 227 1.06 -14.36 -12.06
N LEU A 228 -0.03 -14.87 -11.47
CA LEU A 228 -1.37 -14.65 -11.97
C LEU A 228 -1.79 -13.17 -11.85
N LEU A 229 -1.35 -12.47 -10.80
CA LEU A 229 -1.52 -11.03 -10.68
C LEU A 229 -0.86 -10.29 -11.85
N GLN A 230 0.40 -10.61 -12.16
CA GLN A 230 1.11 -9.96 -13.27
C GLN A 230 0.47 -10.28 -14.62
N CYS A 231 0.07 -11.54 -14.84
CA CYS A 231 -0.66 -11.93 -16.05
C CYS A 231 -1.97 -11.13 -16.20
N GLY A 232 -2.74 -11.02 -15.12
CA GLY A 232 -3.99 -10.28 -15.11
C GLY A 232 -3.81 -8.80 -15.43
N LEU A 233 -2.83 -8.14 -14.81
CA LEU A 233 -2.52 -6.74 -15.05
C LEU A 233 -2.08 -6.47 -16.50
N MET A 234 -1.24 -7.34 -17.08
CA MET A 234 -0.77 -7.20 -18.44
C MET A 234 -1.87 -7.41 -19.49
N LEU A 235 -2.72 -8.44 -19.28
CA LEU A 235 -3.81 -8.74 -20.19
C LEU A 235 -4.91 -7.67 -20.16
N ASN A 236 -5.19 -7.10 -18.98
CA ASN A 236 -6.13 -5.99 -18.86
C ASN A 236 -5.67 -4.77 -19.66
N ARG A 237 -4.38 -4.46 -19.59
CA ARG A 237 -3.81 -3.33 -20.34
C ARG A 237 -4.01 -3.49 -21.85
N GLU A 238 -3.74 -4.68 -22.38
CA GLU A 238 -3.92 -4.93 -23.82
C GLU A 238 -5.39 -4.77 -24.25
N HIS A 239 -6.31 -5.14 -23.37
CA HIS A 239 -7.74 -4.96 -23.62
C HIS A 239 -8.15 -3.47 -23.59
N ASN A 240 -7.57 -2.69 -22.68
CA ASN A 240 -7.86 -1.26 -22.55
C ASN A 240 -7.22 -0.37 -23.63
N HIS A 241 -6.25 -0.87 -24.38
CA HIS A 241 -5.63 -0.14 -25.48
C HIS A 241 -6.47 -0.13 -26.77
N ASP A 242 -7.66 -0.77 -26.81
CA ASP A 242 -8.61 -0.80 -27.94
C ASP A 242 -7.97 -1.03 -29.34
N GLY A 243 -6.74 -1.53 -29.38
CA GLY A 243 -5.99 -1.72 -30.62
C GLY A 243 -5.58 -0.43 -31.33
N ARG A 244 -5.74 0.75 -30.71
CA ARG A 244 -5.31 2.02 -31.29
C ARG A 244 -3.78 2.04 -31.45
N PRO A 245 -3.28 2.45 -32.64
CA PRO A 245 -1.83 2.56 -32.86
C PRO A 245 -1.24 3.69 -32.01
N GLY A 246 -0.03 3.49 -31.51
CA GLY A 246 0.75 4.54 -30.89
C GLY A 246 1.31 5.53 -31.93
N ILE A 247 1.82 6.64 -31.44
CA ILE A 247 2.44 7.70 -32.26
C ILE A 247 3.96 7.58 -32.13
N LYS A 248 4.64 7.31 -33.24
CA LYS A 248 6.10 7.33 -33.28
C LYS A 248 6.60 8.72 -33.57
N LEU A 249 7.27 9.37 -32.61
CA LEU A 249 7.86 10.69 -32.80
C LEU A 249 9.28 10.60 -33.39
N ALA A 250 9.69 11.64 -34.07
CA ALA A 250 11.06 11.77 -34.54
C ALA A 250 12.05 12.03 -33.39
N ARG A 251 13.35 11.86 -33.66
CA ARG A 251 14.42 12.22 -32.72
C ARG A 251 14.37 13.71 -32.35
N ASP A 252 15.00 14.04 -31.22
CA ASP A 252 15.08 15.41 -30.73
C ASP A 252 15.63 16.36 -31.80
N GLY A 253 14.91 17.42 -32.07
CA GLY A 253 15.24 18.39 -33.09
C GLY A 253 15.62 19.77 -32.52
N LYS A 254 15.30 20.81 -33.26
CA LYS A 254 15.71 22.20 -32.94
C LYS A 254 14.98 22.75 -31.72
N ILE A 255 13.67 22.45 -31.59
CA ILE A 255 12.84 22.99 -30.50
C ILE A 255 13.30 22.40 -29.15
N VAL A 256 13.48 21.07 -29.07
CA VAL A 256 13.98 20.41 -27.86
C VAL A 256 15.38 20.95 -27.50
N THR A 257 16.27 21.14 -28.50
CA THR A 257 17.61 21.71 -28.28
C THR A 257 17.53 23.13 -27.75
N GLN A 258 16.62 23.96 -28.27
CA GLN A 258 16.43 25.33 -27.79
C GLN A 258 15.86 25.37 -26.37
N VAL A 259 14.93 24.50 -26.03
CA VAL A 259 14.44 24.37 -24.65
C VAL A 259 15.58 24.01 -23.70
N LEU A 260 16.45 23.04 -24.07
CA LEU A 260 17.64 22.72 -23.27
C LEU A 260 18.58 23.92 -23.07
N GLN A 261 18.71 24.78 -24.07
CA GLN A 261 19.52 26.01 -23.98
C GLN A 261 18.87 27.10 -23.12
N ASN A 262 17.54 27.13 -23.07
CA ASN A 262 16.78 28.09 -22.26
C ASN A 262 16.79 27.73 -20.76
N LEU A 263 17.20 26.50 -20.39
CA LEU A 263 17.27 26.12 -18.99
C LEU A 263 18.35 26.92 -18.27
N PRO A 264 18.06 27.45 -17.05
CA PRO A 264 19.05 28.21 -16.27
C PRO A 264 20.13 27.32 -15.62
N PHE A 265 20.15 26.03 -15.90
CA PHE A 265 21.07 25.02 -15.36
C PHE A 265 21.25 23.86 -16.35
N ALA A 266 22.35 23.15 -16.24
CA ALA A 266 22.54 21.90 -16.96
C ALA A 266 21.77 20.75 -16.29
N LEU A 267 21.28 19.79 -17.09
CA LEU A 267 20.63 18.59 -16.56
C LEU A 267 21.61 17.75 -15.75
N THR A 268 21.16 17.25 -14.60
CA THR A 268 21.92 16.26 -13.82
C THR A 268 21.96 14.91 -14.55
N GLU A 269 22.89 14.03 -14.19
CA GLU A 269 22.97 12.66 -14.77
C GLU A 269 21.64 11.90 -14.63
N ALA A 270 20.97 12.03 -13.48
CA ALA A 270 19.67 11.38 -13.24
C ALA A 270 18.58 11.95 -14.17
N GLN A 271 18.60 13.26 -14.44
CA GLN A 271 17.67 13.90 -15.38
C GLN A 271 18.00 13.52 -16.83
N GLN A 272 19.27 13.48 -17.21
CA GLN A 272 19.69 13.03 -18.54
C GLN A 272 19.27 11.60 -18.82
N LYS A 273 19.46 10.70 -17.84
CA LYS A 273 19.02 9.31 -17.96
C LYS A 273 17.50 9.21 -18.08
N ALA A 274 16.75 9.92 -17.24
CA ALA A 274 15.29 9.94 -17.31
C ALA A 274 14.78 10.48 -18.66
N TRP A 275 15.45 11.53 -19.19
CA TRP A 275 15.14 12.05 -20.52
C TRP A 275 15.44 11.04 -21.63
N ALA A 276 16.58 10.38 -21.58
CA ALA A 276 16.93 9.35 -22.55
C ALA A 276 15.93 8.18 -22.57
N ASP A 277 15.50 7.73 -21.39
CA ASP A 277 14.47 6.70 -21.26
C ASP A 277 13.15 7.13 -21.91
N ILE A 278 12.66 8.34 -21.57
CA ILE A 278 11.38 8.90 -22.04
C ILE A 278 11.45 9.20 -23.56
N SER A 279 12.50 9.87 -24.00
CA SER A 279 12.69 10.19 -25.42
C SER A 279 12.77 8.92 -26.28
N GLY A 280 13.44 7.86 -25.78
CA GLY A 280 13.50 6.56 -26.45
C GLY A 280 12.14 5.88 -26.56
N ASP A 281 11.32 5.90 -25.51
CA ASP A 281 9.97 5.35 -25.56
C ASP A 281 9.07 6.11 -26.55
N MET A 282 9.15 7.43 -26.59
CA MET A 282 8.37 8.26 -27.53
C MET A 282 8.78 8.08 -28.99
N GLU A 283 9.96 7.52 -29.26
CA GLU A 283 10.46 7.15 -30.59
C GLU A 283 10.07 5.73 -31.01
N ASP A 284 9.38 4.98 -30.14
CA ASP A 284 8.82 3.67 -30.48
C ASP A 284 7.39 3.78 -31.03
N VAL A 285 6.92 2.73 -31.68
CA VAL A 285 5.52 2.59 -32.14
C VAL A 285 4.59 2.25 -30.98
N LYS A 286 5.13 1.65 -29.93
CA LYS A 286 4.38 1.27 -28.72
C LYS A 286 4.16 2.50 -27.85
N PRO A 287 2.90 2.81 -27.46
CA PRO A 287 2.63 3.95 -26.59
C PRO A 287 3.40 3.88 -25.27
N MET A 288 4.06 4.96 -24.90
CA MET A 288 4.76 5.07 -23.63
C MET A 288 3.78 5.13 -22.46
N HIS A 289 3.99 4.28 -21.46
CA HIS A 289 3.38 4.41 -20.14
C HIS A 289 4.49 4.44 -19.10
N ARG A 290 4.87 5.64 -18.63
CA ARG A 290 6.04 5.80 -17.77
C ARG A 290 5.75 6.61 -16.51
N LEU A 291 6.26 6.10 -15.39
CA LEU A 291 6.25 6.77 -14.09
C LEU A 291 7.60 7.45 -13.84
N LEU A 292 7.59 8.77 -13.81
CA LEU A 292 8.75 9.57 -13.44
C LEU A 292 8.72 9.85 -11.95
N GLN A 293 9.58 9.18 -11.21
CA GLN A 293 9.71 9.33 -9.77
C GLN A 293 10.91 10.20 -9.43
N GLY A 294 10.72 11.09 -8.48
CA GLY A 294 11.82 11.90 -7.97
C GLY A 294 11.36 12.73 -6.78
N ASP A 295 12.27 13.01 -5.91
CA ASP A 295 11.99 13.80 -4.71
C ASP A 295 11.42 15.17 -5.01
N VAL A 296 10.86 15.85 -4.01
CA VAL A 296 10.38 17.24 -4.16
C VAL A 296 11.54 18.12 -4.61
N GLY A 297 11.37 18.77 -5.77
CA GLY A 297 12.39 19.64 -6.34
C GLY A 297 13.51 18.93 -7.11
N SER A 298 13.38 17.66 -7.45
CA SER A 298 14.31 16.92 -8.32
C SER A 298 14.30 17.37 -9.79
N GLY A 299 13.35 18.24 -10.19
CA GLY A 299 13.24 18.79 -11.54
C GLY A 299 12.38 17.95 -12.50
N LYS A 300 11.38 17.20 -12.01
CA LYS A 300 10.42 16.44 -12.85
C LYS A 300 9.77 17.31 -13.92
N THR A 301 9.43 18.54 -13.59
CA THR A 301 8.81 19.51 -14.53
C THR A 301 9.69 19.80 -15.75
N VAL A 302 11.01 19.78 -15.62
CA VAL A 302 11.93 19.97 -16.75
C VAL A 302 11.82 18.81 -17.73
N ILE A 303 11.72 17.59 -17.24
CA ILE A 303 11.58 16.39 -18.09
C ILE A 303 10.22 16.41 -18.81
N ALA A 304 9.15 16.79 -18.11
CA ALA A 304 7.83 16.99 -18.73
C ALA A 304 7.85 18.09 -19.79
N ALA A 305 8.58 19.20 -19.55
CA ALA A 305 8.75 20.26 -20.51
C ALA A 305 9.46 19.78 -21.79
N LEU A 306 10.50 18.98 -21.67
CA LEU A 306 11.20 18.39 -22.82
C LEU A 306 10.30 17.43 -23.61
N ALA A 307 9.51 16.61 -22.92
CA ALA A 307 8.57 15.67 -23.56
C ALA A 307 7.45 16.42 -24.33
N LEU A 308 6.87 17.47 -23.72
CA LEU A 308 5.87 18.31 -24.36
C LEU A 308 6.46 19.09 -25.57
N ALA A 309 7.70 19.56 -25.45
CA ALA A 309 8.41 20.23 -26.54
C ALA A 309 8.64 19.28 -27.73
N LYS A 310 9.04 18.03 -27.47
CA LYS A 310 9.22 16.99 -28.48
C LYS A 310 7.91 16.68 -29.24
N VAL A 311 6.79 16.63 -28.51
CA VAL A 311 5.45 16.47 -29.10
C VAL A 311 5.10 17.64 -30.00
N ALA A 312 5.29 18.88 -29.53
CA ALA A 312 5.03 20.09 -30.31
C ALA A 312 5.93 20.20 -31.54
N GLU A 313 7.20 19.82 -31.45
CA GLU A 313 8.16 19.78 -32.59
C GLU A 313 7.72 18.81 -33.69
N ASN A 314 7.00 17.75 -33.34
CA ASN A 314 6.45 16.77 -34.27
C ASN A 314 5.04 17.14 -34.79
N GLY A 315 4.53 18.34 -34.47
CA GLY A 315 3.22 18.81 -34.95
C GLY A 315 2.01 18.22 -34.20
N PHE A 316 2.24 17.66 -33.00
CA PHE A 316 1.20 17.12 -32.14
C PHE A 316 0.95 18.01 -30.93
N GLN A 317 -0.09 17.67 -30.18
CA GLN A 317 -0.50 18.37 -28.96
C GLN A 317 -0.21 17.54 -27.71
N GLY A 318 0.12 18.25 -26.62
CA GLY A 318 0.26 17.62 -25.33
C GLY A 318 -0.51 18.35 -24.25
N CYS A 319 -0.82 17.65 -23.16
CA CYS A 319 -1.42 18.30 -22.00
C CYS A 319 -0.73 17.91 -20.70
N ILE A 320 -0.82 18.82 -19.71
CA ILE A 320 -0.38 18.55 -18.34
C ILE A 320 -1.53 18.79 -17.38
N MET A 321 -1.88 17.77 -16.61
CA MET A 321 -2.93 17.80 -15.60
C MET A 321 -2.34 17.94 -14.21
N ALA A 322 -2.71 19.03 -13.51
CA ALA A 322 -2.30 19.34 -12.16
C ALA A 322 -3.50 19.22 -11.19
N PRO A 323 -3.28 18.83 -9.91
CA PRO A 323 -4.36 18.62 -8.95
C PRO A 323 -5.05 19.90 -8.48
N THR A 324 -4.42 21.06 -8.62
CA THR A 324 -4.96 22.37 -8.22
C THR A 324 -4.69 23.45 -9.23
N GLY A 325 -5.51 24.53 -9.21
CA GLY A 325 -5.34 25.70 -10.07
C GLY A 325 -4.00 26.39 -9.87
N ILE A 326 -3.52 26.49 -8.63
CA ILE A 326 -2.22 27.11 -8.30
C ILE A 326 -1.05 26.34 -8.92
N LEU A 327 -1.09 25.00 -8.84
CA LEU A 327 -0.04 24.17 -9.49
C LEU A 327 -0.10 24.29 -11.01
N ALA A 328 -1.31 24.29 -11.59
CA ALA A 328 -1.48 24.51 -13.02
C ALA A 328 -0.88 25.86 -13.45
N GLN A 329 -1.10 26.92 -12.66
CA GLN A 329 -0.53 28.24 -12.91
C GLN A 329 1.01 28.22 -12.82
N GLN A 330 1.59 27.56 -11.81
CA GLN A 330 3.05 27.40 -11.68
C GLN A 330 3.65 26.61 -12.84
N HIS A 331 2.96 25.56 -13.33
CA HIS A 331 3.40 24.86 -14.53
C HIS A 331 3.36 25.77 -15.76
N LEU A 332 2.28 26.55 -15.94
CA LEU A 332 2.18 27.51 -17.03
C LEU A 332 3.36 28.50 -17.04
N GLU A 333 3.64 29.13 -15.89
CA GLU A 333 4.74 30.11 -15.75
C GLU A 333 6.09 29.46 -16.06
N THR A 334 6.38 28.31 -15.47
CA THR A 334 7.64 27.59 -15.67
C THR A 334 7.83 27.18 -17.13
N LEU A 335 6.78 26.60 -17.76
CA LEU A 335 6.85 26.16 -19.14
C LEU A 335 6.94 27.36 -20.10
N THR A 336 6.24 28.45 -19.82
CA THR A 336 6.33 29.69 -20.62
C THR A 336 7.77 30.21 -20.64
N ASP A 337 8.47 30.18 -19.51
CA ASP A 337 9.88 30.59 -19.43
C ASP A 337 10.79 29.66 -20.25
N PHE A 338 10.57 28.33 -20.16
CA PHE A 338 11.38 27.36 -20.93
C PHE A 338 11.13 27.41 -22.44
N TYR A 339 9.90 27.77 -22.85
CA TYR A 339 9.50 27.83 -24.27
C TYR A 339 9.73 29.18 -24.94
N LYS A 340 10.41 30.15 -24.29
CA LYS A 340 10.70 31.43 -24.90
C LYS A 340 11.45 31.26 -26.23
N GLY A 341 10.93 31.87 -27.28
CA GLY A 341 11.55 31.86 -28.62
C GLY A 341 11.41 30.55 -29.39
N THR A 342 10.73 29.53 -28.87
CA THR A 342 10.54 28.24 -29.55
C THR A 342 9.35 28.18 -30.49
N GLY A 343 8.42 29.12 -30.37
CA GLY A 343 7.15 29.11 -31.13
C GLY A 343 6.07 28.21 -30.55
N ILE A 344 6.33 27.52 -29.41
CA ILE A 344 5.33 26.69 -28.73
C ILE A 344 4.27 27.60 -28.08
N THR A 345 3.01 27.37 -28.42
CA THR A 345 1.86 28.02 -27.77
C THR A 345 1.41 27.21 -26.57
N ILE A 346 1.19 27.89 -25.45
CA ILE A 346 0.76 27.29 -24.19
C ILE A 346 -0.34 28.12 -23.54
N LYS A 347 -1.42 27.48 -23.09
CA LYS A 347 -2.52 28.11 -22.35
C LYS A 347 -2.94 27.27 -21.15
N ILE A 348 -3.73 27.87 -20.24
CA ILE A 348 -4.24 27.22 -19.04
C ILE A 348 -5.78 27.12 -19.08
N LEU A 349 -6.31 25.96 -18.66
CA LEU A 349 -7.75 25.73 -18.52
C LEU A 349 -8.07 25.21 -17.13
N THR A 350 -8.78 26.03 -16.36
CA THR A 350 -9.24 25.70 -15.00
C THR A 350 -10.71 26.01 -14.83
N SER A 351 -11.29 25.68 -13.68
CA SER A 351 -12.68 26.08 -13.34
C SER A 351 -12.88 27.61 -13.27
N ASN A 352 -11.80 28.38 -13.09
CA ASN A 352 -11.82 29.83 -12.96
C ASN A 352 -11.59 30.57 -14.30
N THR A 353 -11.32 29.83 -15.39
CA THR A 353 -11.11 30.43 -16.72
C THR A 353 -12.40 31.09 -17.24
N LYS A 354 -12.30 32.36 -17.65
CA LYS A 354 -13.45 33.14 -18.12
C LYS A 354 -14.06 32.53 -19.39
N ALA A 355 -15.38 32.63 -19.55
CA ALA A 355 -16.09 32.00 -20.64
C ALA A 355 -15.65 32.41 -22.07
N ALA A 356 -15.15 33.66 -22.26
CA ALA A 356 -14.62 34.11 -23.53
C ALA A 356 -13.25 33.47 -23.82
N GLU A 357 -12.35 33.48 -22.86
CA GLU A 357 -11.02 32.87 -22.93
C GLU A 357 -11.15 31.34 -23.11
N ARG A 358 -12.08 30.71 -22.39
CA ARG A 358 -12.38 29.28 -22.56
C ARG A 358 -12.74 28.95 -24.01
N ARG A 359 -13.61 29.72 -24.63
CA ARG A 359 -14.02 29.50 -26.03
C ARG A 359 -12.85 29.60 -27.00
N GLU A 360 -12.00 30.61 -26.80
CA GLU A 360 -10.78 30.79 -27.60
C GLU A 360 -9.82 29.58 -27.42
N ILE A 361 -9.56 29.14 -26.18
CA ILE A 361 -8.73 27.97 -25.89
C ILE A 361 -9.27 26.70 -26.58
N LEU A 362 -10.58 26.45 -26.47
CA LEU A 362 -11.20 25.28 -27.06
C LEU A 362 -11.14 25.29 -28.59
N GLN A 363 -11.29 26.47 -29.21
CA GLN A 363 -11.16 26.61 -30.65
C GLN A 363 -9.71 26.35 -31.11
N GLU A 364 -8.72 27.00 -30.51
CA GLU A 364 -7.31 26.81 -30.83
C GLU A 364 -6.86 25.35 -30.59
N LEU A 365 -7.44 24.69 -29.60
CA LEU A 365 -7.16 23.29 -29.32
C LEU A 365 -7.72 22.36 -30.42
N ALA A 366 -8.95 22.63 -30.87
CA ALA A 366 -9.60 21.87 -31.93
C ALA A 366 -8.98 22.15 -33.33
N ASP A 367 -8.43 23.37 -33.54
CA ASP A 367 -7.74 23.74 -34.77
C ASP A 367 -6.27 23.29 -34.80
N GLY A 368 -5.74 22.76 -33.66
CA GLY A 368 -4.34 22.31 -33.54
C GLY A 368 -3.29 23.41 -33.41
N THR A 369 -3.72 24.68 -33.27
CA THR A 369 -2.79 25.83 -33.11
C THR A 369 -2.26 25.98 -31.68
N LEU A 370 -2.95 25.45 -30.69
CA LEU A 370 -2.48 25.36 -29.32
C LEU A 370 -1.71 24.06 -29.11
N HIS A 371 -0.42 24.15 -28.86
CA HIS A 371 0.47 23.01 -28.72
C HIS A 371 0.40 22.34 -27.35
N VAL A 372 0.33 23.14 -26.27
CA VAL A 372 0.34 22.63 -24.90
C VAL A 372 -0.80 23.23 -24.09
N LEU A 373 -1.62 22.37 -23.50
CA LEU A 373 -2.70 22.77 -22.59
C LEU A 373 -2.38 22.33 -21.16
N VAL A 374 -2.27 23.30 -20.25
CA VAL A 374 -2.13 23.07 -18.81
C VAL A 374 -3.50 23.17 -18.17
N GLY A 375 -3.83 22.31 -17.21
CA GLY A 375 -5.10 22.47 -16.50
C GLY A 375 -5.30 21.54 -15.33
N THR A 376 -6.51 21.60 -14.77
CA THR A 376 -6.95 20.72 -13.70
C THR A 376 -7.94 19.68 -14.25
N HIS A 377 -8.83 19.14 -13.42
CA HIS A 377 -9.94 18.28 -13.87
C HIS A 377 -10.84 18.93 -14.96
N ALA A 378 -10.71 20.23 -15.22
CA ALA A 378 -11.38 20.89 -16.33
C ALA A 378 -11.01 20.29 -17.70
N LEU A 379 -9.81 19.69 -17.83
CA LEU A 379 -9.37 19.00 -19.06
C LEU A 379 -10.22 17.76 -19.39
N LEU A 380 -10.92 17.21 -18.42
CA LEU A 380 -11.73 15.99 -18.56
C LEU A 380 -13.11 16.26 -19.15
N GLN A 381 -13.55 17.52 -19.20
CA GLN A 381 -14.88 17.89 -19.68
C GLN A 381 -15.03 17.53 -21.16
N GLU A 382 -16.22 17.11 -21.55
CA GLU A 382 -16.51 16.59 -22.90
C GLU A 382 -16.24 17.59 -24.03
N ASP A 383 -16.43 18.87 -23.76
CA ASP A 383 -16.19 19.96 -24.71
C ASP A 383 -14.70 20.26 -25.00
N VAL A 384 -13.77 19.67 -24.23
CA VAL A 384 -12.34 19.77 -24.48
C VAL A 384 -11.95 18.72 -25.52
N VAL A 385 -11.79 19.13 -26.76
CA VAL A 385 -11.41 18.27 -27.88
C VAL A 385 -10.07 18.69 -28.44
N PHE A 386 -9.14 17.73 -28.52
CA PHE A 386 -7.81 17.92 -29.12
C PHE A 386 -7.85 17.53 -30.61
N ALA A 387 -7.16 18.28 -31.46
CA ALA A 387 -6.97 17.86 -32.84
C ALA A 387 -6.06 16.62 -32.96
N HIS A 388 -4.92 16.63 -32.24
CA HIS A 388 -3.90 15.59 -32.36
C HIS A 388 -3.18 15.38 -31.01
N LEU A 389 -3.85 14.86 -29.99
CA LEU A 389 -3.27 14.60 -28.68
C LEU A 389 -2.29 13.43 -28.73
N ALA A 390 -1.01 13.67 -28.45
CA ALA A 390 0.04 12.65 -28.44
C ALA A 390 0.66 12.38 -27.06
N LEU A 391 0.54 13.32 -26.10
CA LEU A 391 1.12 13.15 -24.76
C LEU A 391 0.19 13.68 -23.67
N VAL A 392 -0.04 12.85 -22.68
CA VAL A 392 -0.71 13.20 -21.43
C VAL A 392 0.28 13.14 -20.28
N VAL A 393 0.52 14.27 -19.65
CA VAL A 393 1.33 14.36 -18.43
C VAL A 393 0.41 14.54 -17.23
N THR A 394 0.58 13.73 -16.17
CA THR A 394 -0.17 13.89 -14.91
C THR A 394 0.78 14.12 -13.75
N ASP A 395 0.57 15.20 -12.99
CA ASP A 395 1.37 15.51 -11.81
C ASP A 395 0.62 15.10 -10.53
N GLU A 396 1.35 14.54 -9.55
CA GLU A 396 0.84 14.07 -8.25
C GLU A 396 -0.34 13.08 -8.40
N GLN A 397 -0.10 11.99 -9.11
CA GLN A 397 -1.09 11.00 -9.54
C GLN A 397 -2.02 10.49 -8.43
N HIS A 398 -1.55 10.37 -7.18
CA HIS A 398 -2.34 9.84 -6.07
C HIS A 398 -3.63 10.63 -5.79
N ARG A 399 -3.82 11.78 -6.44
CA ARG A 399 -5.02 12.63 -6.32
C ARG A 399 -6.01 12.46 -7.47
N PHE A 400 -5.68 11.64 -8.47
CA PHE A 400 -6.56 11.38 -9.63
C PHE A 400 -7.03 9.93 -9.65
N GLY A 401 -8.33 9.74 -9.86
CA GLY A 401 -8.91 8.41 -10.04
C GLY A 401 -8.48 7.75 -11.37
N VAL A 402 -8.49 6.43 -11.41
CA VAL A 402 -8.17 5.63 -12.62
C VAL A 402 -9.07 6.02 -13.80
N ASN A 403 -10.36 6.21 -13.54
CA ASN A 403 -11.37 6.60 -14.56
C ASN A 403 -11.10 7.98 -15.16
N GLN A 404 -10.52 8.90 -14.41
CA GLN A 404 -10.20 10.24 -14.90
C GLN A 404 -9.08 10.23 -15.92
N ARG A 405 -8.08 9.38 -15.73
CA ARG A 405 -6.96 9.21 -16.68
C ARG A 405 -7.43 8.55 -17.97
N ALA A 406 -8.23 7.49 -17.85
CA ALA A 406 -8.81 6.81 -19.01
C ALA A 406 -9.64 7.79 -19.86
N ALA A 407 -10.44 8.66 -19.22
CA ALA A 407 -11.23 9.68 -19.92
C ALA A 407 -10.36 10.64 -20.75
N LEU A 408 -9.16 11.00 -20.28
CA LEU A 408 -8.26 11.90 -21.03
C LEU A 408 -7.56 11.17 -22.19
N VAL A 409 -7.10 9.95 -21.98
CA VAL A 409 -6.50 9.09 -23.02
C VAL A 409 -7.50 8.78 -24.14
N ASN A 410 -8.79 8.66 -23.81
CA ASN A 410 -9.86 8.38 -24.79
C ASN A 410 -10.28 9.59 -25.64
N LYS A 411 -9.67 10.78 -25.42
CA LYS A 411 -9.90 11.98 -26.25
C LYS A 411 -9.06 12.01 -27.54
N SER A 412 -8.32 10.98 -27.86
CA SER A 412 -7.46 10.87 -29.03
C SER A 412 -7.84 9.66 -29.89
N ASP A 413 -7.75 9.80 -31.20
CA ASP A 413 -7.90 8.71 -32.17
C ASP A 413 -6.70 7.72 -32.12
N TYR A 414 -5.56 8.16 -31.64
CA TYR A 414 -4.37 7.37 -31.38
C TYR A 414 -4.25 7.06 -29.89
N ALA A 415 -3.44 6.07 -29.53
CA ALA A 415 -3.08 5.84 -28.16
C ALA A 415 -1.97 6.85 -27.76
N PRO A 416 -2.25 7.92 -26.98
CA PRO A 416 -1.26 8.89 -26.61
C PRO A 416 -0.27 8.31 -25.62
N ASP A 417 0.94 8.84 -25.61
CA ASP A 417 1.92 8.60 -24.55
C ASP A 417 1.41 9.13 -23.20
N VAL A 418 1.71 8.40 -22.12
CA VAL A 418 1.32 8.78 -20.76
C VAL A 418 2.55 8.89 -19.87
N LEU A 419 2.82 10.10 -19.38
CA LEU A 419 3.89 10.38 -18.42
C LEU A 419 3.27 10.75 -17.07
N ILE A 420 3.52 9.91 -16.09
CA ILE A 420 3.03 10.10 -14.73
C ILE A 420 4.16 10.64 -13.88
N MET A 421 3.95 11.75 -13.18
CA MET A 421 4.92 12.32 -12.26
C MET A 421 4.47 12.13 -10.82
N THR A 422 5.40 11.78 -9.93
CA THR A 422 5.13 11.72 -8.49
C THR A 422 6.32 12.21 -7.68
N ALA A 423 6.03 12.99 -6.64
CA ALA A 423 7.01 13.37 -5.62
C ALA A 423 7.04 12.39 -4.43
N THR A 424 6.07 11.44 -4.37
CA THR A 424 6.17 10.33 -3.42
C THR A 424 7.10 9.27 -3.99
N PRO A 425 8.23 8.99 -3.34
CA PRO A 425 9.02 7.84 -3.70
C PRO A 425 8.21 6.57 -3.41
N ILE A 426 7.79 5.89 -4.46
CA ILE A 426 7.13 4.59 -4.35
C ILE A 426 8.21 3.54 -4.57
N PRO A 427 8.44 2.60 -3.64
CA PRO A 427 9.36 1.51 -3.89
C PRO A 427 9.07 0.84 -5.22
N ARG A 428 10.13 0.57 -6.01
CA ARG A 428 9.99 0.04 -7.39
C ARG A 428 9.09 -1.18 -7.47
N THR A 429 9.18 -2.05 -6.49
CA THR A 429 8.36 -3.27 -6.37
C THR A 429 6.88 -2.95 -6.23
N LEU A 430 6.54 -1.97 -5.42
CA LEU A 430 5.16 -1.55 -5.25
C LEU A 430 4.64 -0.83 -6.51
N ALA A 431 5.47 -0.03 -7.16
CA ALA A 431 5.12 0.61 -8.42
C ALA A 431 4.79 -0.45 -9.51
N LEU A 432 5.59 -1.50 -9.62
CA LEU A 432 5.35 -2.61 -10.55
C LEU A 432 4.07 -3.39 -10.23
N THR A 433 3.65 -3.41 -8.99
CA THR A 433 2.42 -4.12 -8.56
C THR A 433 1.18 -3.26 -8.72
N VAL A 434 1.26 -1.98 -8.32
CA VAL A 434 0.12 -1.04 -8.35
C VAL A 434 -0.18 -0.57 -9.77
N TYR A 435 0.86 -0.33 -10.54
CA TYR A 435 0.73 0.23 -11.90
C TYR A 435 0.98 -0.82 -13.00
N GLY A 436 1.23 -2.06 -12.63
CA GLY A 436 1.40 -3.20 -13.53
C GLY A 436 2.60 -3.02 -14.45
N ASP A 437 2.35 -2.52 -15.65
CA ASP A 437 3.34 -2.45 -16.75
C ASP A 437 3.87 -1.03 -16.99
N VAL A 438 3.75 -0.12 -16.01
CA VAL A 438 4.31 1.22 -16.13
C VAL A 438 5.83 1.14 -15.97
N GLU A 439 6.55 1.52 -17.03
CA GLU A 439 8.01 1.68 -16.96
C GLU A 439 8.36 2.79 -15.97
N THR A 440 9.48 2.66 -15.28
CA THR A 440 9.82 3.59 -14.20
C THR A 440 11.17 4.24 -14.44
N SER A 441 11.20 5.58 -14.48
CA SER A 441 12.43 6.37 -14.45
C SER A 441 12.55 7.07 -13.09
N VAL A 442 13.69 6.87 -12.42
CA VAL A 442 13.92 7.36 -11.06
C VAL A 442 14.99 8.43 -11.07
N MET A 443 14.63 9.62 -10.60
CA MET A 443 15.56 10.75 -10.42
C MET A 443 15.98 10.85 -8.97
N ARG A 444 17.13 10.27 -8.62
CA ARG A 444 17.72 10.35 -7.28
C ARG A 444 18.60 11.58 -7.15
N GLY A 445 18.67 12.10 -5.94
CA GLY A 445 19.49 13.26 -5.60
C GLY A 445 18.79 14.60 -5.85
N MET A 446 19.37 15.65 -5.29
CA MET A 446 18.89 17.03 -5.47
C MET A 446 19.77 17.77 -6.48
N PRO A 447 19.19 18.71 -7.23
CA PRO A 447 19.98 19.59 -8.10
C PRO A 447 21.06 20.34 -7.32
N PRO A 448 22.19 20.68 -7.96
CA PRO A 448 23.25 21.44 -7.33
C PRO A 448 22.76 22.79 -6.78
N GLY A 449 23.33 23.23 -5.64
CA GLY A 449 23.02 24.52 -5.02
C GLY A 449 21.89 24.51 -3.99
N ARG A 450 21.13 23.45 -3.84
CA ARG A 450 20.08 23.34 -2.82
C ARG A 450 20.69 22.91 -1.48
N LYS A 451 20.37 23.66 -0.40
CA LYS A 451 20.77 23.31 0.97
C LYS A 451 19.85 22.26 1.55
N ALA A 452 20.41 21.25 2.21
CA ALA A 452 19.63 20.25 2.93
C ALA A 452 18.83 20.92 4.06
N VAL A 453 17.58 20.48 4.23
CA VAL A 453 16.72 20.93 5.33
C VAL A 453 17.16 20.19 6.59
N GLU A 454 17.50 20.95 7.64
CA GLU A 454 17.87 20.39 8.93
C GLU A 454 16.61 19.95 9.66
N THR A 455 16.55 18.66 10.02
CA THR A 455 15.40 18.08 10.72
C THR A 455 15.71 17.96 12.20
N LEU A 456 14.85 18.54 13.06
CA LEU A 456 15.00 18.55 14.51
C LEU A 456 13.78 17.85 15.14
N CYS A 457 14.02 16.94 16.09
CA CYS A 457 12.97 16.22 16.80
C CYS A 457 12.95 16.66 18.27
N TYR A 458 11.83 17.13 18.75
CA TYR A 458 11.66 17.57 20.14
C TYR A 458 10.40 16.98 20.78
N THR A 459 10.46 16.84 22.10
CA THR A 459 9.29 16.52 22.93
C THR A 459 8.47 17.78 23.23
N GLY A 460 7.21 17.61 23.59
CA GLY A 460 6.26 18.73 23.78
C GLY A 460 6.66 19.77 24.80
N ASP A 461 7.54 19.43 25.76
CA ASP A 461 8.15 20.37 26.72
C ASP A 461 8.98 21.47 26.06
N MET A 462 9.56 21.22 24.87
CA MET A 462 10.32 22.19 24.11
C MET A 462 9.45 23.13 23.24
N ARG A 463 8.14 22.90 23.17
CA ARG A 463 7.18 23.63 22.29
C ARG A 463 7.28 25.15 22.43
N GLN A 464 7.38 25.66 23.65
CA GLN A 464 7.52 27.10 23.90
C GLN A 464 8.79 27.67 23.27
N LYS A 465 9.90 26.96 23.35
CA LYS A 465 11.17 27.38 22.74
C LYS A 465 11.10 27.34 21.19
N VAL A 466 10.41 26.33 20.65
CA VAL A 466 10.17 26.19 19.20
C VAL A 466 9.34 27.37 18.68
N TYR A 467 8.26 27.73 19.38
CA TYR A 467 7.44 28.88 19.00
C TYR A 467 8.19 30.22 19.13
N ALA A 468 9.03 30.37 20.17
CA ALA A 468 9.92 31.53 20.26
C ALA A 468 10.91 31.61 19.08
N GLY A 469 11.41 30.45 18.63
CA GLY A 469 12.25 30.34 17.42
C GLY A 469 11.48 30.72 16.15
N MET A 470 10.22 30.31 16.05
CA MET A 470 9.32 30.70 14.95
C MET A 470 9.17 32.21 14.83
N VAL A 471 8.91 32.90 15.93
CA VAL A 471 8.77 34.37 15.94
C VAL A 471 10.06 35.02 15.45
N ARG A 472 11.24 34.58 15.91
CA ARG A 472 12.54 35.07 15.42
C ARG A 472 12.73 34.90 13.93
N GLN A 473 12.29 33.77 13.35
CA GLN A 473 12.35 33.56 11.90
C GLN A 473 11.43 34.55 11.16
N ILE A 474 10.24 34.80 11.69
CA ILE A 474 9.29 35.75 11.10
C ILE A 474 9.83 37.18 11.16
N GLU A 475 10.41 37.58 12.29
CA GLU A 475 11.05 38.91 12.49
C GLU A 475 12.24 39.09 11.54
N ALA A 476 12.95 38.00 11.19
CA ALA A 476 13.97 38.00 10.17
C ALA A 476 13.42 38.03 8.72
N GLY A 477 12.12 38.30 8.55
CA GLY A 477 11.46 38.43 7.25
C GLY A 477 11.06 37.08 6.59
N ARG A 478 11.17 35.95 7.30
CA ARG A 478 10.88 34.62 6.78
C ARG A 478 9.40 34.26 6.93
N GLN A 479 9.03 33.19 6.23
CA GLN A 479 7.69 32.58 6.34
C GLN A 479 7.78 31.21 6.99
N VAL A 480 6.73 30.84 7.72
CA VAL A 480 6.69 29.62 8.55
C VAL A 480 5.41 28.84 8.29
N TYR A 481 5.54 27.52 8.24
CA TYR A 481 4.43 26.59 8.28
C TYR A 481 4.31 25.93 9.66
N VAL A 482 3.07 25.81 10.16
CA VAL A 482 2.74 24.99 11.32
C VAL A 482 1.68 23.96 10.90
N VAL A 483 2.02 22.69 10.96
CA VAL A 483 1.17 21.61 10.45
C VAL A 483 0.63 20.78 11.61
N CYS A 484 -0.68 20.51 11.60
CA CYS A 484 -1.39 19.71 12.60
C CYS A 484 -2.06 18.49 11.95
N ALA A 485 -2.24 17.41 12.71
CA ALA A 485 -2.79 16.15 12.20
C ALA A 485 -4.33 16.17 12.04
N SER A 486 -5.06 16.96 12.84
CA SER A 486 -6.52 16.99 12.90
C SER A 486 -7.09 18.40 12.72
N ILE A 487 -8.36 18.49 12.31
CA ILE A 487 -9.08 19.76 12.14
C ILE A 487 -9.77 20.17 13.45
N GLU A 488 -10.42 19.26 14.15
CA GLU A 488 -11.22 19.50 15.35
C GLU A 488 -10.85 18.57 16.50
N GLU A 489 -11.08 19.00 17.72
CA GLU A 489 -10.79 18.24 18.94
C GLU A 489 -11.66 16.96 19.05
N SER A 490 -12.90 16.98 18.55
CA SER A 490 -13.82 15.84 18.53
C SER A 490 -13.39 14.71 17.57
N GLU A 491 -12.55 15.02 16.57
CA GLU A 491 -11.94 14.06 15.66
C GLU A 491 -10.58 13.54 16.18
N ALA A 492 -10.08 14.14 17.26
CA ALA A 492 -8.82 13.79 17.88
C ALA A 492 -9.04 12.78 19.01
N MET A 493 -8.28 11.70 18.99
CA MET A 493 -8.09 10.88 20.19
C MET A 493 -7.42 11.75 21.28
N GLU A 494 -7.60 11.43 22.56
CA GLU A 494 -6.97 12.16 23.67
C GLU A 494 -5.49 12.50 23.39
N GLY A 495 -5.13 13.77 23.55
CA GLY A 495 -3.75 14.27 23.40
C GLY A 495 -3.37 14.79 22.01
N ILE A 496 -4.28 14.86 21.02
CA ILE A 496 -4.00 15.43 19.69
C ILE A 496 -4.43 16.90 19.65
N ARG A 497 -3.51 17.78 19.27
CA ARG A 497 -3.78 19.21 19.10
C ARG A 497 -4.40 19.48 17.72
N SER A 498 -5.59 20.06 17.71
CA SER A 498 -6.26 20.42 16.45
C SER A 498 -5.65 21.66 15.80
N VAL A 499 -5.83 21.80 14.48
CA VAL A 499 -5.36 22.99 13.76
C VAL A 499 -6.04 24.27 14.25
N ASN A 500 -7.31 24.19 14.67
CA ASN A 500 -8.05 25.33 15.17
C ASN A 500 -7.51 25.80 16.52
N ASP A 501 -7.21 24.86 17.44
CA ASP A 501 -6.68 25.18 18.77
C ASP A 501 -5.28 25.79 18.67
N VAL A 502 -4.42 25.18 17.86
CA VAL A 502 -3.07 25.70 17.63
C VAL A 502 -3.12 27.10 17.01
N TYR A 503 -4.00 27.31 16.02
CA TYR A 503 -4.18 28.63 15.41
C TYR A 503 -4.65 29.68 16.42
N ALA A 504 -5.67 29.35 17.23
CA ALA A 504 -6.21 30.24 18.25
C ALA A 504 -5.15 30.57 19.32
N GLU A 505 -4.40 29.59 19.80
CA GLU A 505 -3.31 29.77 20.75
C GLU A 505 -2.21 30.67 20.18
N LEU A 506 -1.71 30.35 18.99
CA LEU A 506 -0.64 31.13 18.35
C LEU A 506 -1.06 32.58 18.13
N LYS A 507 -2.28 32.83 17.67
CA LYS A 507 -2.81 34.15 17.44
C LYS A 507 -2.99 34.94 18.73
N LYS A 508 -3.35 34.30 19.82
CA LYS A 508 -3.53 34.92 21.13
C LYS A 508 -2.21 35.22 21.84
N THR A 509 -1.18 34.42 21.64
CA THR A 509 0.07 34.45 22.42
C THR A 509 1.26 34.98 21.60
N TRP A 510 1.62 34.32 20.54
CA TRP A 510 2.88 34.49 19.79
C TRP A 510 2.77 35.38 18.55
N LEU A 511 1.60 35.37 17.87
CA LEU A 511 1.40 36.02 16.58
C LEU A 511 0.34 37.15 16.65
N LYS A 512 0.25 37.88 17.76
CA LYS A 512 -0.78 38.92 18.02
C LYS A 512 -0.87 39.96 16.90
N SER A 513 0.26 40.45 16.40
CA SER A 513 0.37 41.48 15.37
C SER A 513 0.91 40.94 14.04
N ILE A 514 1.16 39.64 13.94
CA ILE A 514 1.74 39.01 12.77
C ILE A 514 0.62 38.43 11.89
N PRO A 515 0.58 38.73 10.58
CA PRO A 515 -0.39 38.14 9.65
C PRO A 515 -0.23 36.63 9.59
N CYS A 516 -1.28 35.90 10.02
CA CYS A 516 -1.32 34.44 10.06
C CYS A 516 -2.59 33.94 9.37
N GLY A 517 -2.46 32.92 8.52
CA GLY A 517 -3.55 32.24 7.84
C GLY A 517 -3.85 30.88 8.47
N LEU A 518 -5.10 30.43 8.33
CA LEU A 518 -5.56 29.09 8.69
C LEU A 518 -6.05 28.37 7.46
N LEU A 519 -5.50 27.16 7.19
CA LEU A 519 -5.82 26.38 6.00
C LEU A 519 -6.15 24.93 6.38
N HIS A 520 -7.35 24.45 6.05
CA HIS A 520 -7.74 23.05 6.32
C HIS A 520 -8.73 22.51 5.28
N GLY A 521 -8.97 21.19 5.32
CA GLY A 521 -9.79 20.47 4.32
C GLY A 521 -11.22 20.97 4.18
N LYS A 522 -11.86 21.45 5.25
CA LYS A 522 -13.27 21.90 5.28
C LYS A 522 -13.51 23.28 4.62
N LEU A 523 -12.47 24.04 4.31
CA LEU A 523 -12.60 25.32 3.59
C LEU A 523 -13.02 25.09 2.12
N LYS A 524 -13.76 26.07 1.55
CA LYS A 524 -14.10 26.05 0.14
C LYS A 524 -12.85 26.18 -0.76
N PRO A 525 -12.84 25.60 -1.96
CA PRO A 525 -11.69 25.68 -2.86
C PRO A 525 -11.18 27.13 -3.09
N ALA A 526 -12.09 28.07 -3.35
CA ALA A 526 -11.72 29.47 -3.58
C ALA A 526 -11.06 30.12 -2.36
N GLU A 527 -11.52 29.81 -1.13
CA GLU A 527 -10.93 30.32 0.11
C GLU A 527 -9.51 29.74 0.31
N LYS A 528 -9.30 28.46 -0.05
CA LYS A 528 -7.97 27.83 0.00
C LYS A 528 -6.99 28.50 -0.95
N ASP A 529 -7.46 28.77 -2.17
CA ASP A 529 -6.63 29.43 -3.19
C ASP A 529 -6.26 30.84 -2.76
N GLU A 530 -7.20 31.64 -2.23
CA GLU A 530 -6.94 33.00 -1.74
C GLU A 530 -5.91 33.03 -0.58
N ILE A 531 -6.02 32.11 0.39
CA ILE A 531 -5.09 32.01 1.52
C ILE A 531 -3.70 31.61 1.02
N MET A 532 -3.60 30.66 0.09
CA MET A 532 -2.35 30.21 -0.45
C MET A 532 -1.66 31.29 -1.32
N GLU A 533 -2.42 32.03 -2.12
CA GLU A 533 -1.92 33.17 -2.88
C GLU A 533 -1.40 34.28 -1.97
N ALA A 534 -2.14 34.61 -0.90
CA ALA A 534 -1.71 35.59 0.08
C ALA A 534 -0.43 35.15 0.82
N PHE A 535 -0.27 33.85 1.08
CA PHE A 535 0.96 33.32 1.67
C PHE A 535 2.11 33.32 0.66
N ALA A 536 1.89 32.88 -0.57
CA ALA A 536 2.91 32.90 -1.63
C ALA A 536 3.40 34.34 -1.92
N ALA A 537 2.49 35.31 -1.92
CA ALA A 537 2.82 36.74 -2.08
C ALA A 537 3.51 37.36 -0.85
N GLY A 538 3.72 36.59 0.25
CA GLY A 538 4.38 37.07 1.47
C GLY A 538 3.50 38.00 2.34
N LYS A 539 2.21 38.16 2.01
CA LYS A 539 1.25 38.92 2.83
C LYS A 539 0.99 38.23 4.18
N LEU A 540 0.95 36.91 4.20
CA LEU A 540 0.92 36.10 5.39
C LEU A 540 2.33 35.63 5.76
N LYS A 541 2.71 35.70 7.02
CA LYS A 541 4.03 35.29 7.53
C LYS A 541 4.02 33.91 8.17
N CYS A 542 2.87 33.49 8.68
CA CYS A 542 2.66 32.16 9.23
C CYS A 542 1.42 31.54 8.58
N LEU A 543 1.50 30.23 8.26
CA LEU A 543 0.36 29.45 7.82
C LEU A 543 0.19 28.24 8.73
N VAL A 544 -0.91 28.21 9.47
CA VAL A 544 -1.30 27.05 10.29
C VAL A 544 -2.22 26.18 9.44
N THR A 545 -1.91 24.90 9.32
CA THR A 545 -2.57 24.05 8.32
C THR A 545 -2.64 22.58 8.76
N THR A 546 -3.48 21.81 8.08
CA THR A 546 -3.43 20.35 8.09
C THR A 546 -2.60 19.82 6.91
N THR A 547 -2.66 18.51 6.64
CA THR A 547 -1.98 17.86 5.50
C THR A 547 -2.35 18.41 4.11
N VAL A 548 -3.36 19.28 4.01
CA VAL A 548 -3.77 19.94 2.74
C VAL A 548 -2.60 20.64 2.04
N ILE A 549 -1.56 21.03 2.78
CA ILE A 549 -0.34 21.68 2.25
C ILE A 549 0.57 20.70 1.48
N GLU A 550 0.31 19.41 1.48
CA GLU A 550 1.03 18.45 0.62
C GLU A 550 0.93 18.82 -0.88
N VAL A 551 0.00 19.73 -1.25
CA VAL A 551 -0.15 20.26 -2.60
C VAL A 551 0.90 21.33 -2.89
N GLY A 552 1.72 21.10 -3.88
CA GLY A 552 3.00 21.63 -4.36
C GLY A 552 3.25 23.12 -4.52
N VAL A 553 2.62 24.02 -3.78
CA VAL A 553 2.89 25.47 -3.92
C VAL A 553 4.35 25.79 -3.55
N ASN A 554 5.03 26.52 -4.44
CA ASN A 554 6.41 26.93 -4.25
C ASN A 554 6.47 28.26 -3.49
N VAL A 555 7.00 28.25 -2.25
CA VAL A 555 7.22 29.46 -1.46
C VAL A 555 8.70 29.51 -1.02
N PRO A 556 9.59 30.12 -1.82
CA PRO A 556 11.03 30.10 -1.55
C PRO A 556 11.43 30.74 -0.21
N ASN A 557 10.63 31.69 0.29
CA ASN A 557 10.88 32.38 1.57
C ASN A 557 10.42 31.59 2.80
N ALA A 558 9.74 30.43 2.64
CA ALA A 558 9.35 29.56 3.74
C ALA A 558 10.56 28.72 4.20
N THR A 559 11.11 29.05 5.37
CA THR A 559 12.35 28.45 5.89
C THR A 559 12.16 27.60 7.12
N LEU A 560 10.99 27.62 7.76
CA LEU A 560 10.68 26.82 8.92
C LEU A 560 9.37 26.06 8.75
N MET A 561 9.42 24.76 8.99
CA MET A 561 8.27 23.87 9.09
C MET A 561 8.21 23.36 10.52
N ILE A 562 7.09 23.53 11.20
CA ILE A 562 6.80 22.92 12.50
C ILE A 562 5.68 21.93 12.31
N VAL A 563 5.86 20.68 12.76
CA VAL A 563 4.85 19.63 12.68
C VAL A 563 4.46 19.23 14.11
N GLU A 564 3.24 19.53 14.49
CA GLU A 564 2.63 19.14 15.78
C GLU A 564 2.16 17.68 15.71
N ASN A 565 2.34 16.93 16.81
CA ASN A 565 2.01 15.50 16.89
C ASN A 565 2.59 14.70 15.72
N ALA A 566 3.89 14.87 15.45
CA ALA A 566 4.60 14.29 14.31
C ALA A 566 4.52 12.74 14.26
N ASP A 567 4.32 12.10 15.41
CA ASP A 567 4.10 10.66 15.55
C ASP A 567 2.83 10.16 14.83
N ARG A 568 1.88 11.03 14.51
CA ARG A 568 0.65 10.69 13.79
C ARG A 568 0.80 10.66 12.26
N PHE A 569 1.88 11.18 11.74
CA PHE A 569 2.15 11.23 10.30
C PHE A 569 3.00 10.04 9.85
N GLY A 570 2.84 9.60 8.60
CA GLY A 570 3.76 8.69 7.94
C GLY A 570 5.11 9.33 7.65
N LEU A 571 6.19 8.53 7.57
CA LEU A 571 7.50 9.04 7.21
C LEU A 571 7.50 9.68 5.83
N ALA A 572 6.80 9.07 4.86
CA ALA A 572 6.63 9.61 3.52
C ALA A 572 5.90 10.97 3.54
N GLN A 573 4.86 11.12 4.37
CA GLN A 573 4.15 12.41 4.54
C GLN A 573 5.05 13.47 5.17
N LEU A 574 5.76 13.12 6.25
CA LEU A 574 6.70 14.03 6.90
C LEU A 574 7.81 14.46 5.94
N HIS A 575 8.29 13.56 5.10
CA HIS A 575 9.27 13.90 4.06
C HIS A 575 8.70 14.86 3.03
N GLN A 576 7.48 14.66 2.55
CA GLN A 576 6.81 15.60 1.64
C GLN A 576 6.61 16.97 2.26
N LEU A 577 6.18 17.03 3.53
CA LEU A 577 6.05 18.27 4.29
C LEU A 577 7.41 18.97 4.41
N ARG A 578 8.47 18.25 4.80
CA ARG A 578 9.84 18.77 4.85
C ARG A 578 10.28 19.37 3.51
N GLY A 579 9.90 18.76 2.39
CA GLY A 579 10.18 19.25 1.05
C GLY A 579 9.48 20.56 0.66
N ARG A 580 8.53 21.06 1.49
CA ARG A 580 7.86 22.35 1.28
C ARG A 580 8.70 23.55 1.73
N VAL A 581 9.73 23.33 2.53
CA VAL A 581 10.74 24.33 2.89
C VAL A 581 12.08 24.02 2.22
N GLY A 582 13.03 24.93 2.29
CA GLY A 582 14.35 24.75 1.67
C GLY A 582 14.34 24.87 0.14
N ARG A 583 13.45 25.70 -0.41
CA ARG A 583 13.37 25.98 -1.86
C ARG A 583 14.10 27.26 -2.28
N GLY A 584 14.57 28.01 -1.31
CA GLY A 584 15.39 29.20 -1.51
C GLY A 584 16.87 28.95 -1.16
N ASP A 585 17.65 30.05 -1.15
CA ASP A 585 19.10 30.08 -0.85
C ASP A 585 19.41 29.99 0.66
N LYS A 586 18.41 30.12 1.51
CA LYS A 586 18.56 30.20 2.97
C LYS A 586 18.49 28.83 3.64
N GLN A 587 19.21 28.68 4.77
CA GLN A 587 19.09 27.48 5.61
C GLN A 587 17.67 27.34 6.11
N SER A 588 17.13 26.13 6.00
CA SER A 588 15.76 25.81 6.39
C SER A 588 15.70 24.67 7.38
N TYR A 589 14.66 24.68 8.18
CA TYR A 589 14.49 23.77 9.31
C TYR A 589 13.12 23.09 9.26
N CYS A 590 13.09 21.81 9.62
CA CYS A 590 11.87 21.04 9.86
C CYS A 590 11.87 20.56 11.32
N VAL A 591 10.97 21.08 12.13
CA VAL A 591 10.87 20.75 13.56
C VAL A 591 9.69 19.81 13.76
N LEU A 592 9.96 18.62 14.28
CA LEU A 592 8.99 17.60 14.60
C LEU A 592 8.73 17.61 16.10
N LEU A 593 7.49 17.87 16.51
CA LEU A 593 7.05 17.87 17.90
C LEU A 593 6.21 16.62 18.17
N THR A 594 6.51 15.89 19.24
CA THR A 594 5.71 14.75 19.70
C THR A 594 5.57 14.77 21.21
N ASP A 595 4.37 14.43 21.69
CA ASP A 595 4.11 14.20 23.10
C ASP A 595 4.21 12.69 23.45
N ASN A 596 4.28 11.82 22.43
CA ASN A 596 4.42 10.38 22.58
C ASN A 596 5.90 9.98 22.71
N GLN A 597 6.27 9.46 23.90
CA GLN A 597 7.64 9.05 24.24
C GLN A 597 7.90 7.55 24.07
N GLU A 598 6.98 6.81 23.41
CA GLU A 598 7.23 5.39 23.10
C GLU A 598 8.46 5.23 22.21
N GLN A 599 9.30 4.24 22.55
CA GLN A 599 10.58 4.00 21.89
C GLN A 599 10.45 3.81 20.37
N ASP A 600 9.42 3.11 19.93
CA ASP A 600 9.17 2.83 18.50
C ASP A 600 8.82 4.11 17.72
N ASN A 601 8.07 5.02 18.32
CA ASN A 601 7.73 6.31 17.71
C ASN A 601 8.94 7.23 17.59
N LEU A 602 9.76 7.31 18.64
CA LEU A 602 11.00 8.09 18.62
C LEU A 602 12.01 7.51 17.62
N ALA A 603 12.15 6.19 17.55
CA ALA A 603 12.99 5.52 16.57
C ALA A 603 12.57 5.86 15.13
N ARG A 604 11.26 5.87 14.86
CA ARG A 604 10.71 6.24 13.55
C ARG A 604 11.03 7.69 13.17
N LEU A 605 10.83 8.65 14.07
CA LEU A 605 11.15 10.05 13.79
C LEU A 605 12.67 10.28 13.62
N THR A 606 13.49 9.49 14.31
CA THR A 606 14.96 9.51 14.18
C THR A 606 15.41 9.09 12.77
N VAL A 607 14.68 8.20 12.09
CA VAL A 607 14.98 7.85 10.69
C VAL A 607 14.89 9.08 9.79
N LEU A 608 13.85 9.93 9.97
CA LEU A 608 13.70 11.17 9.20
C LEU A 608 14.76 12.22 9.52
N HIS A 609 15.24 12.26 10.77
CA HIS A 609 16.36 13.12 11.17
C HIS A 609 17.66 12.73 10.46
N ASN A 610 17.92 11.43 10.32
CA ASN A 610 19.19 10.90 9.81
C ASN A 610 19.26 10.80 8.28
N SER A 611 18.12 10.78 7.59
CA SER A 611 18.08 10.61 6.12
C SER A 611 17.34 11.75 5.43
N ASN A 612 17.91 12.19 4.32
CA ASN A 612 17.27 13.13 3.37
C ASN A 612 16.82 12.43 2.08
N ASP A 613 17.10 11.14 1.89
CA ASP A 613 16.68 10.38 0.73
C ASP A 613 15.23 9.90 0.91
N GLY A 614 14.32 10.45 0.11
CA GLY A 614 12.90 10.09 0.15
C GLY A 614 12.64 8.61 -0.17
N PHE A 615 13.47 7.96 -1.00
CA PHE A 615 13.31 6.53 -1.32
C PHE A 615 13.69 5.65 -0.14
N GLU A 616 14.76 5.98 0.58
CA GLU A 616 15.12 5.29 1.81
C GLU A 616 14.02 5.44 2.87
N LEU A 617 13.52 6.66 3.03
CA LEU A 617 12.44 6.94 3.99
C LEU A 617 11.15 6.20 3.65
N ALA A 618 10.76 6.15 2.37
CA ALA A 618 9.58 5.40 1.92
C ALA A 618 9.75 3.90 2.13
N GLN A 619 10.94 3.35 1.90
CA GLN A 619 11.24 1.95 2.14
C GLN A 619 11.16 1.62 3.65
N ARG A 620 11.73 2.48 4.51
CA ARG A 620 11.66 2.31 5.97
C ARG A 620 10.24 2.44 6.51
N ASP A 621 9.46 3.42 6.00
CA ASP A 621 8.05 3.57 6.40
C ASP A 621 7.23 2.32 6.06
N LEU A 622 7.53 1.74 4.90
CA LEU A 622 6.91 0.53 4.40
C LEU A 622 7.28 -0.71 5.25
N GLU A 623 8.55 -0.83 5.65
CA GLU A 623 9.04 -1.89 6.56
C GLU A 623 8.36 -1.82 7.94
N LEU A 624 8.16 -0.60 8.46
CA LEU A 624 7.58 -0.36 9.79
C LEU A 624 6.05 -0.54 9.83
N ARG A 625 5.34 -0.14 8.79
CA ARG A 625 3.86 -0.18 8.75
C ARG A 625 3.27 -1.40 8.06
N GLY A 626 4.04 -2.06 7.20
CA GLY A 626 3.55 -3.08 6.28
C GLY A 626 2.81 -2.49 5.07
N ALA A 627 2.80 -3.22 3.95
CA ALA A 627 2.24 -2.74 2.67
C ALA A 627 0.74 -2.37 2.73
N GLY A 628 -0.03 -3.05 3.58
CA GLY A 628 -1.49 -2.91 3.64
C GLY A 628 -2.00 -1.58 4.19
N GLN A 629 -1.24 -0.92 5.08
CA GLN A 629 -1.69 0.33 5.73
C GLN A 629 -1.24 1.60 4.99
N LEU A 630 -0.15 1.53 4.23
CA LEU A 630 0.49 2.74 3.68
C LEU A 630 -0.23 3.34 2.49
N PHE A 631 -0.86 2.52 1.66
CA PHE A 631 -1.39 2.96 0.37
C PHE A 631 -2.88 2.80 0.20
N GLY A 632 -3.60 2.33 1.26
CA GLY A 632 -5.00 2.00 1.06
C GLY A 632 -5.14 1.15 -0.21
N LEU A 633 -4.45 0.01 -0.31
CA LEU A 633 -4.42 -0.85 -1.51
C LEU A 633 -5.83 -1.05 -2.09
N ARG A 634 -6.85 -0.99 -1.22
CA ARG A 634 -8.27 -0.96 -1.61
C ARG A 634 -8.67 0.29 -2.41
N GLN A 635 -8.03 1.45 -2.19
CA GLN A 635 -8.31 2.68 -2.96
C GLN A 635 -7.69 2.65 -4.36
N HIS A 636 -6.67 1.82 -4.59
CA HIS A 636 -5.99 1.66 -5.88
C HIS A 636 -6.48 0.46 -6.68
N GLY A 637 -7.54 -0.24 -6.18
CA GLY A 637 -8.16 -1.35 -6.90
C GLY A 637 -7.35 -2.65 -6.93
N LEU A 638 -6.23 -2.76 -6.19
CA LEU A 638 -5.50 -4.02 -6.09
C LEU A 638 -6.26 -5.04 -5.23
N PRO A 639 -6.24 -6.32 -5.61
CA PRO A 639 -6.81 -7.37 -4.79
C PRO A 639 -6.00 -7.56 -3.51
N ASP A 640 -6.68 -7.92 -2.43
CA ASP A 640 -6.03 -8.36 -1.20
C ASP A 640 -5.24 -9.64 -1.49
N LEU A 641 -3.91 -9.58 -1.41
CA LEU A 641 -3.06 -10.76 -1.52
C LEU A 641 -3.27 -11.65 -0.30
N ARG A 642 -3.35 -12.96 -0.55
CA ARG A 642 -3.68 -13.97 0.48
C ARG A 642 -2.44 -14.50 1.18
N LEU A 643 -1.34 -14.66 0.44
CA LEU A 643 -0.09 -15.26 0.90
C LEU A 643 1.13 -14.38 0.65
N ALA A 644 1.17 -13.71 -0.50
CA ALA A 644 2.30 -12.92 -0.90
C ALA A 644 2.37 -11.60 -0.12
N ASP A 645 3.56 -11.26 0.31
CA ASP A 645 3.92 -9.94 0.82
C ASP A 645 4.82 -9.26 -0.21
N ILE A 646 4.30 -8.25 -0.90
CA ILE A 646 5.00 -7.55 -1.99
C ILE A 646 6.40 -7.09 -1.59
N LEU A 647 6.60 -6.77 -0.31
CA LEU A 647 7.86 -6.28 0.21
C LEU A 647 8.87 -7.39 0.47
N ARG A 648 8.40 -8.44 1.13
CA ARG A 648 9.24 -9.58 1.50
C ARG A 648 9.51 -10.49 0.32
N ASP A 649 8.55 -10.57 -0.62
CA ASP A 649 8.59 -11.47 -1.76
C ASP A 649 8.98 -10.74 -3.07
N THR A 650 9.75 -9.64 -2.96
CA THR A 650 10.20 -8.81 -4.10
C THR A 650 10.89 -9.62 -5.20
N ASP A 651 11.81 -10.51 -4.84
CA ASP A 651 12.53 -11.34 -5.82
C ASP A 651 11.59 -12.30 -6.54
N VAL A 652 10.61 -12.83 -5.82
CA VAL A 652 9.57 -13.70 -6.38
C VAL A 652 8.67 -12.90 -7.34
N LEU A 653 8.31 -11.67 -6.98
CA LEU A 653 7.53 -10.77 -7.85
C LEU A 653 8.26 -10.46 -9.17
N LEU A 654 9.55 -10.14 -9.11
CA LEU A 654 10.35 -9.87 -10.31
C LEU A 654 10.49 -11.10 -11.20
N ALA A 655 10.69 -12.27 -10.61
CA ALA A 655 10.73 -13.55 -11.33
C ALA A 655 9.36 -13.85 -11.97
N ALA A 656 8.27 -13.71 -11.23
CA ALA A 656 6.90 -13.91 -11.70
C ALA A 656 6.56 -12.98 -12.86
N ARG A 657 6.95 -11.70 -12.80
CA ARG A 657 6.77 -10.73 -13.88
C ARG A 657 7.54 -11.13 -15.16
N LYS A 658 8.80 -11.51 -15.02
CA LYS A 658 9.62 -11.95 -16.15
C LYS A 658 8.97 -13.14 -16.86
N ASP A 659 8.48 -14.11 -16.09
CA ASP A 659 7.83 -15.29 -16.65
C ASP A 659 6.44 -14.96 -17.21
N ALA A 660 5.68 -14.04 -16.62
CA ALA A 660 4.41 -13.58 -17.16
C ALA A 660 4.59 -12.95 -18.55
N ILE A 661 5.59 -12.08 -18.75
CA ILE A 661 5.91 -11.50 -20.06
C ILE A 661 6.21 -12.61 -21.08
N ARG A 662 7.04 -13.60 -20.69
CA ARG A 662 7.43 -14.72 -21.56
C ARG A 662 6.24 -15.61 -21.96
N ILE A 663 5.35 -15.88 -21.00
CA ILE A 663 4.19 -16.76 -21.23
C ILE A 663 3.11 -16.05 -22.05
N LEU A 664 2.85 -14.78 -21.76
CA LEU A 664 1.86 -14.00 -22.50
C LEU A 664 2.28 -13.68 -23.95
N ALA A 665 3.54 -13.79 -24.27
CA ALA A 665 3.99 -13.77 -25.69
C ALA A 665 3.50 -14.99 -26.49
N GLN A 666 3.04 -16.08 -25.81
CA GLN A 666 2.49 -17.28 -26.43
C GLN A 666 0.97 -17.20 -26.48
N THR A 667 0.39 -17.02 -27.65
CA THR A 667 -1.05 -16.77 -27.85
C THR A 667 -1.94 -17.87 -27.24
N GLU A 668 -1.51 -19.12 -27.29
CA GLU A 668 -2.27 -20.28 -26.81
C GLU A 668 -2.46 -20.27 -25.30
N LEU A 669 -1.48 -19.79 -24.52
CA LEU A 669 -1.53 -19.76 -23.06
C LEU A 669 -2.26 -18.53 -22.49
N ARG A 670 -2.50 -17.50 -23.30
CA ARG A 670 -3.13 -16.26 -22.86
C ARG A 670 -4.52 -16.46 -22.27
N GLN A 671 -5.36 -17.25 -22.95
CA GLN A 671 -6.75 -17.51 -22.47
C GLN A 671 -6.75 -18.37 -21.20
N GLU A 672 -5.80 -19.27 -21.07
CA GLU A 672 -5.65 -20.09 -19.87
C GLU A 672 -5.23 -19.23 -18.67
N MET A 673 -4.29 -18.30 -18.86
CA MET A 673 -3.85 -17.36 -17.82
C MET A 673 -4.95 -16.38 -17.40
N LEU A 674 -5.77 -15.90 -18.34
CA LEU A 674 -6.95 -15.09 -18.05
C LEU A 674 -7.93 -15.84 -17.13
N LYS A 675 -8.25 -17.09 -17.45
CA LYS A 675 -9.12 -17.92 -16.60
C LYS A 675 -8.49 -18.18 -15.22
N GLY A 676 -7.19 -18.44 -15.17
CA GLY A 676 -6.45 -18.62 -13.92
C GLY A 676 -6.50 -17.39 -13.03
N ALA A 677 -6.22 -16.22 -13.59
CA ALA A 677 -6.28 -14.94 -12.88
C ALA A 677 -7.71 -14.63 -12.40
N ALA A 678 -8.71 -14.79 -13.26
CA ALA A 678 -10.11 -14.57 -12.92
C ALA A 678 -10.58 -15.49 -11.78
N ASN A 679 -10.17 -16.76 -11.78
CA ASN A 679 -10.53 -17.73 -10.73
C ASN A 679 -9.86 -17.44 -9.38
N LEU A 680 -8.63 -16.88 -9.38
CA LEU A 680 -7.90 -16.60 -8.15
C LEU A 680 -8.37 -15.31 -7.45
N PHE A 681 -8.71 -14.30 -8.25
CA PHE A 681 -8.92 -12.94 -7.74
C PHE A 681 -10.40 -12.50 -7.71
N ASP A 682 -11.33 -13.34 -8.19
CA ASP A 682 -12.79 -13.14 -8.08
C ASP A 682 -13.35 -11.82 -8.69
N SER A 683 -14.65 -11.57 -8.54
CA SER A 683 -15.37 -10.38 -9.03
C SER A 683 -14.77 -9.03 -8.62
N ARG A 684 -13.93 -9.00 -7.59
CA ARG A 684 -13.16 -7.83 -7.16
C ARG A 684 -12.09 -7.40 -8.17
N PHE A 685 -11.59 -8.33 -8.98
CA PHE A 685 -10.69 -8.04 -10.10
C PHE A 685 -11.43 -7.53 -11.33
N ALA A 686 -12.71 -7.83 -11.45
CA ALA A 686 -13.54 -7.32 -12.54
C ALA A 686 -13.56 -5.78 -12.58
N GLY A 687 -13.43 -5.12 -11.43
CA GLY A 687 -13.28 -3.66 -11.34
C GLY A 687 -11.94 -3.14 -11.90
N ILE A 688 -10.86 -3.93 -11.83
CA ILE A 688 -9.56 -3.60 -12.42
C ILE A 688 -9.54 -3.98 -13.91
N PHE A 689 -10.23 -5.06 -14.28
CA PHE A 689 -10.35 -5.51 -15.67
C PHE A 689 -11.34 -4.65 -16.48
N ASN A 690 -12.26 -3.90 -15.84
CA ASN A 690 -13.24 -3.02 -16.46
C ASN A 690 -12.91 -1.52 -16.27
N SER A 691 -11.77 -1.18 -15.74
CA SER A 691 -11.25 0.19 -15.56
C SER A 691 -10.04 0.40 -16.50
#